data_cd09e221bddaa5a3cb431f3409c8edb7
#
_entry.id   cd09e221bddaa5a3cb431f3409c8edb7
#
_cell.length_a   1.000
_cell.length_b   1.000
_cell.length_c   1.000
_cell.angle_alpha   90.00
_cell.angle_beta   90.00
_cell.angle_gamma   90.00
#
_symmetry.space_group_name_H-M   'P 1'
#
loop_
_entity.id
_entity.type
_entity.pdbx_description
1 polymer ?
#
loop_
_entity_poly.entity_id
_entity_poly.type
_entity_poly.pdbx_seq_one_letter_code
_entity_poly.pdbx_strand_id
1 'polypeptide(L)'
;VETRKIGILANFAGGRGRKLCCGGGSLKSKAKNHSKHARSAPFAIKIPPANIRPRKPTMQPETPIAAYRAARAAADQSFQQNRRPYLYFRRHTAAADALLVALWQQHFSGCPHLCLLATGGYGRSELYPHSDLDIAILSPAELTEREQAAIVRFIQTLWDGKLAPAPQSGSLKQILQDAQDNLTTSTALLEARPLCGNIALAQQAIHTAQQQREIVPFIESKLLEMQQRHAKQPSQTLEPHIKNGIGGLRDLHVINWLARVQNLNLAAPTAAQPAIITPTEAKLLRHSHRTLAQLRIAMHLAAQREEDRLIFDLQHTLAQQNPFSGCLNPVNNHPQSSLKTNIEHLMHAYYRTTKTIQQLSGILIPMLRERIYSPLPRIARPINEHYTQINHTLAANNLSLFTQQPEHILILPHILQTHRDINQIAPKTLRAWWAAAQKLDHRFNQHPAHRAQFLQFFHTNEGLTHTLRLLNLYGILARYLPQWHNIVGLLQHDLYHIYPVDDHILTTLAHLRRLAQEEHSHENPALSTLMQHHPKQPILYLAALFHDIAKGRGGDHAQLGAQDAARFAQAHQLTPHDSDLLTWLVREHLLMSQTAQKEDISDPTIIQKFAQRVQNQEKLDSLYLLTVCDIRATNPKIWNTWKAQLLDQLYHSTRAQLSGSLKTTSIHDRYQHASQILAEQNHSPKAIRSLFNALGAAYFARHNSPTIARQLPQIAAQPHSPHASVTPEPNGNWRILVYMPNQDRLFTRLCRLFGQHQFDIVAARAFITAHDFILDNFILTPPPHHSSEELHHLQTTLQAQLTQFVHGNIPPLAQHKTQPSRRARLLPLAPSVSIQPEEAPHRYTIQIIAANRPHLLADLTEVFAQHNIRLFYAKIATLADRAEDSFLVENSELANPSKEFALKRDLLAAME
;
A
#
# COMPACT_ATOMS: atom_id res chain seq x y z
N VAL A 1 -4.41 -1.82 -20.36
CA VAL A 1 -4.82 -3.06 -21.02
C VAL A 1 -4.96 -4.18 -20.01
N GLU A 2 -4.09 -4.31 -19.02
CA GLU A 2 -4.23 -5.35 -17.99
C GLU A 2 -5.41 -5.12 -17.00
N THR A 3 -5.99 -3.93 -16.95
CA THR A 3 -7.16 -3.62 -16.14
C THR A 3 -8.48 -3.59 -16.91
N ARG A 4 -8.48 -3.88 -18.22
CA ARG A 4 -9.65 -3.68 -19.10
C ARG A 4 -10.40 -4.95 -19.53
N LYS A 5 -10.17 -6.10 -18.93
CA LYS A 5 -10.86 -7.33 -19.41
C LYS A 5 -11.69 -8.04 -18.34
N ILE A 6 -12.46 -7.29 -17.57
CA ILE A 6 -13.70 -7.81 -17.00
C ILE A 6 -14.78 -6.76 -17.25
N GLY A 7 -15.19 -6.68 -18.51
CA GLY A 7 -16.24 -5.77 -18.94
C GLY A 7 -16.80 -6.22 -20.28
N ILE A 8 -17.72 -7.12 -20.24
CA ILE A 8 -18.65 -7.35 -21.36
C ILE A 8 -20.07 -7.26 -20.80
N LEU A 9 -20.86 -6.38 -21.48
CA LEU A 9 -22.29 -6.14 -21.38
C LEU A 9 -22.75 -5.00 -20.45
N ALA A 10 -22.81 -3.82 -21.02
CA ALA A 10 -23.95 -2.91 -20.91
C ALA A 10 -23.84 -1.83 -22.00
N ASN A 11 -24.36 -2.13 -23.17
CA ASN A 11 -24.88 -1.11 -24.07
C ASN A 11 -26.38 -1.34 -24.13
N PHE A 12 -27.17 -0.38 -23.65
CA PHE A 12 -28.36 0.12 -24.33
C PHE A 12 -29.01 1.27 -23.54
N ALA A 13 -29.36 2.27 -24.31
CA ALA A 13 -30.30 3.34 -24.09
C ALA A 13 -29.77 4.65 -23.52
N GLY A 14 -29.64 5.58 -24.43
CA GLY A 14 -29.46 7.00 -24.21
C GLY A 14 -30.80 7.71 -23.96
N GLY A 15 -30.70 8.94 -23.51
CA GLY A 15 -31.82 9.84 -23.32
C GLY A 15 -31.43 11.14 -22.63
N ARG A 16 -31.04 12.08 -23.44
CA ARG A 16 -31.04 13.57 -23.30
C ARG A 16 -31.70 14.19 -22.07
N GLY A 17 -30.96 14.98 -21.30
CA GLY A 17 -31.02 16.45 -21.29
C GLY A 17 -32.06 17.12 -20.40
N ARG A 18 -31.60 17.93 -19.46
CA ARG A 18 -31.81 19.39 -19.34
C ARG A 18 -31.35 19.90 -17.98
N LYS A 19 -30.57 20.97 -18.05
CA LYS A 19 -30.25 21.89 -16.95
C LYS A 19 -31.52 22.58 -16.48
N LEU A 20 -31.65 22.79 -15.18
CA LEU A 20 -32.22 24.03 -14.66
C LEU A 20 -31.64 24.30 -13.25
N CYS A 21 -31.29 25.55 -13.08
CA CYS A 21 -30.69 26.15 -11.89
C CYS A 21 -31.76 26.49 -10.83
N CYS A 22 -31.26 26.78 -9.66
CA CYS A 22 -31.69 27.75 -8.66
C CYS A 22 -32.22 27.20 -7.35
N GLY A 23 -31.65 27.70 -6.26
CA GLY A 23 -32.35 28.05 -5.06
C GLY A 23 -31.80 27.44 -3.78
N GLY A 24 -31.05 28.26 -3.03
CA GLY A 24 -30.41 27.92 -1.78
C GLY A 24 -31.38 27.53 -0.65
N GLY A 25 -30.84 26.83 0.31
CA GLY A 25 -31.50 26.44 1.55
C GLY A 25 -30.56 25.53 2.34
N SER A 26 -29.78 26.13 3.22
CA SER A 26 -28.96 25.45 4.20
C SER A 26 -29.85 24.64 5.16
N LEU A 27 -29.77 23.31 5.08
CA LEU A 27 -30.12 22.46 6.19
C LEU A 27 -29.08 21.32 6.23
N LYS A 28 -28.18 21.40 7.20
CA LYS A 28 -27.29 20.34 7.57
C LYS A 28 -28.10 19.14 8.07
N SER A 29 -28.61 18.31 7.19
CA SER A 29 -28.99 16.95 7.53
C SER A 29 -27.74 16.07 7.32
N LYS A 30 -27.17 15.62 8.43
CA LYS A 30 -26.26 14.47 8.43
C LYS A 30 -27.07 13.26 7.97
N ALA A 31 -27.22 13.07 6.67
CA ALA A 31 -27.61 11.77 6.13
C ALA A 31 -26.42 10.84 6.38
N LYS A 32 -26.46 10.12 7.51
CA LYS A 32 -25.70 8.88 7.66
C LYS A 32 -26.22 7.94 6.59
N ASN A 33 -25.52 7.80 5.50
CA ASN A 33 -25.72 6.71 4.56
C ASN A 33 -25.44 5.40 5.31
N HIS A 34 -26.45 4.86 5.94
CA HIS A 34 -26.45 3.50 6.49
C HIS A 34 -26.79 2.53 5.36
N SER A 35 -25.88 2.32 4.42
CA SER A 35 -25.89 1.10 3.63
C SER A 35 -25.45 -0.05 4.55
N LYS A 36 -26.36 -0.53 5.38
CA LYS A 36 -26.14 -1.70 6.20
C LYS A 36 -26.33 -2.91 5.32
N HIS A 37 -25.22 -3.44 4.81
CA HIS A 37 -25.25 -4.72 4.14
C HIS A 37 -25.46 -5.83 5.17
N ALA A 38 -26.33 -6.76 4.84
CA ALA A 38 -26.50 -7.97 5.62
C ALA A 38 -25.19 -8.74 5.73
N ARG A 39 -24.93 -9.35 6.85
CA ARG A 39 -23.69 -10.04 7.20
C ARG A 39 -24.00 -11.52 7.38
N SER A 40 -23.14 -12.42 6.96
CA SER A 40 -23.38 -13.85 7.04
C SER A 40 -22.35 -14.63 7.88
N ALA A 41 -22.74 -15.71 8.48
CA ALA A 41 -21.87 -16.63 9.17
C ALA A 41 -21.28 -17.63 8.17
N PRO A 42 -19.97 -17.62 7.96
CA PRO A 42 -19.36 -18.56 7.03
C PRO A 42 -19.50 -20.02 7.48
N PHE A 43 -19.62 -20.24 8.77
CA PHE A 43 -19.71 -21.58 9.35
C PHE A 43 -20.61 -21.54 10.59
N ALA A 44 -21.91 -21.79 10.43
CA ALA A 44 -22.81 -21.99 11.54
C ALA A 44 -22.47 -23.31 12.26
N ILE A 45 -21.72 -23.21 13.35
CA ILE A 45 -21.62 -24.34 14.28
C ILE A 45 -22.97 -24.42 14.97
N LYS A 46 -23.69 -25.55 14.84
CA LYS A 46 -24.86 -25.85 15.67
C LYS A 46 -24.39 -25.86 17.12
N ILE A 47 -24.63 -24.78 17.84
CA ILE A 47 -24.44 -24.70 19.27
C ILE A 47 -25.74 -25.26 19.88
N PRO A 48 -25.73 -26.39 20.60
CA PRO A 48 -26.93 -26.81 21.31
C PRO A 48 -27.33 -25.74 22.32
N PRO A 49 -28.63 -25.54 22.58
CA PRO A 49 -29.08 -24.60 23.59
C PRO A 49 -28.43 -24.95 24.93
N ALA A 50 -27.73 -24.00 25.51
CA ALA A 50 -27.09 -24.19 26.79
C ALA A 50 -28.21 -24.34 27.86
N ASN A 51 -28.35 -25.53 28.42
CA ASN A 51 -29.10 -25.74 29.64
C ASN A 51 -28.36 -25.04 30.79
N ILE A 52 -28.58 -23.76 30.95
CA ILE A 52 -28.13 -23.00 32.10
C ILE A 52 -29.20 -23.14 33.18
N ARG A 53 -28.99 -23.99 34.17
CA ARG A 53 -29.77 -23.95 35.39
C ARG A 53 -29.53 -22.61 36.07
N PRO A 54 -30.59 -21.81 36.40
CA PRO A 54 -30.42 -20.54 37.08
C PRO A 54 -29.92 -20.78 38.51
N ARG A 55 -28.73 -20.28 38.84
CA ARG A 55 -28.33 -20.02 40.23
C ARG A 55 -29.19 -18.82 40.71
N LYS A 56 -29.95 -19.02 41.78
CA LYS A 56 -30.68 -17.94 42.45
C LYS A 56 -29.70 -16.85 42.93
N PRO A 57 -29.83 -15.61 42.50
CA PRO A 57 -29.27 -14.46 43.21
C PRO A 57 -30.36 -13.75 43.99
N THR A 58 -30.13 -13.57 45.24
CA THR A 58 -30.77 -12.54 46.07
C THR A 58 -30.11 -11.20 45.78
N MET A 59 -30.56 -10.49 44.77
CA MET A 59 -30.22 -9.10 44.51
C MET A 59 -31.40 -8.39 43.84
N GLN A 60 -31.54 -7.07 44.11
CA GLN A 60 -32.54 -6.21 43.48
C GLN A 60 -32.57 -6.40 41.96
N PRO A 61 -33.74 -6.29 41.28
CA PRO A 61 -33.81 -6.54 39.84
C PRO A 61 -32.95 -5.53 39.08
N GLU A 62 -31.80 -5.98 38.62
CA GLU A 62 -30.97 -5.23 37.69
C GLU A 62 -31.81 -4.96 36.43
N THR A 63 -31.76 -3.73 35.90
CA THR A 63 -32.43 -3.45 34.62
C THR A 63 -31.83 -4.36 33.53
N PRO A 64 -32.64 -4.84 32.55
CA PRO A 64 -32.15 -5.70 31.47
C PRO A 64 -30.91 -5.15 30.77
N ILE A 65 -30.79 -3.83 30.64
CA ILE A 65 -29.65 -3.12 30.06
C ILE A 65 -28.41 -3.23 30.96
N ALA A 66 -28.54 -3.13 32.29
CA ALA A 66 -27.44 -3.28 33.22
C ALA A 66 -26.90 -4.73 33.20
N ALA A 67 -27.78 -5.73 33.21
CA ALA A 67 -27.41 -7.13 33.10
C ALA A 67 -26.67 -7.43 31.77
N TYR A 68 -27.13 -6.89 30.66
CA TYR A 68 -26.45 -7.00 29.35
C TYR A 68 -25.03 -6.39 29.42
N ARG A 69 -24.88 -5.16 29.98
CA ARG A 69 -23.59 -4.49 30.09
C ARG A 69 -22.60 -5.32 30.93
N ALA A 70 -23.07 -5.88 32.04
CA ALA A 70 -22.23 -6.74 32.87
C ALA A 70 -21.80 -8.02 32.14
N ALA A 71 -22.74 -8.68 31.45
CA ALA A 71 -22.47 -9.89 30.67
C ALA A 71 -21.51 -9.63 29.49
N ARG A 72 -21.67 -8.48 28.81
CA ARG A 72 -20.74 -8.05 27.76
C ARG A 72 -19.36 -7.78 28.30
N ALA A 73 -19.22 -7.03 29.40
CA ALA A 73 -17.92 -6.76 30.03
C ALA A 73 -17.22 -8.07 30.46
N ALA A 74 -17.96 -9.05 30.97
CA ALA A 74 -17.42 -10.38 31.30
C ALA A 74 -16.96 -11.15 30.03
N ALA A 75 -17.66 -10.98 28.90
CA ALA A 75 -17.25 -11.55 27.61
C ALA A 75 -15.97 -10.89 27.10
N ASP A 76 -15.86 -9.55 27.19
CA ASP A 76 -14.70 -8.75 26.79
C ASP A 76 -13.46 -9.17 27.61
N GLN A 77 -13.58 -9.24 28.93
CA GLN A 77 -12.51 -9.67 29.84
C GLN A 77 -12.08 -11.12 29.53
N SER A 78 -13.05 -12.02 29.35
CA SER A 78 -12.73 -13.40 29.00
C SER A 78 -11.98 -13.50 27.67
N PHE A 79 -12.33 -12.69 26.67
CA PHE A 79 -11.61 -12.67 25.40
C PHE A 79 -10.19 -12.15 25.55
N GLN A 80 -9.97 -11.11 26.35
CA GLN A 80 -8.64 -10.60 26.63
C GLN A 80 -7.72 -11.68 27.22
N GLN A 81 -8.28 -12.61 28.02
CA GLN A 81 -7.52 -13.71 28.64
C GLN A 81 -7.28 -14.90 27.70
N ASN A 82 -8.29 -15.31 26.93
CA ASN A 82 -8.26 -16.60 26.21
C ASN A 82 -8.17 -16.49 24.69
N ARG A 83 -8.42 -15.30 24.13
CA ARG A 83 -8.37 -15.00 22.69
C ARG A 83 -9.23 -15.91 21.80
N ARG A 84 -10.35 -16.45 22.33
CA ARG A 84 -11.23 -17.38 21.63
C ARG A 84 -12.45 -16.66 21.01
N PRO A 85 -12.47 -16.35 19.70
CA PRO A 85 -13.51 -15.52 19.09
C PRO A 85 -14.89 -16.20 19.12
N TYR A 86 -14.99 -17.51 18.90
CA TYR A 86 -16.26 -18.22 18.93
C TYR A 86 -16.89 -18.32 20.33
N LEU A 87 -16.05 -18.36 21.39
CA LEU A 87 -16.53 -18.27 22.76
C LEU A 87 -17.06 -16.86 23.07
N TYR A 88 -16.37 -15.84 22.54
CA TYR A 88 -16.82 -14.46 22.63
C TYR A 88 -18.18 -14.28 21.97
N PHE A 89 -18.32 -14.68 20.71
CA PHE A 89 -19.60 -14.60 19.98
C PHE A 89 -20.73 -15.27 20.71
N ARG A 90 -20.53 -16.50 21.20
CA ARG A 90 -21.54 -17.23 21.94
C ARG A 90 -22.02 -16.45 23.17
N ARG A 91 -21.09 -15.91 23.97
CA ARG A 91 -21.43 -15.15 25.20
C ARG A 91 -22.10 -13.84 24.90
N HIS A 92 -21.57 -13.08 23.96
CA HIS A 92 -22.11 -11.76 23.61
C HIS A 92 -23.48 -11.88 22.95
N THR A 93 -23.67 -12.83 22.03
CA THR A 93 -24.97 -13.10 21.41
C THR A 93 -26.00 -13.54 22.43
N ALA A 94 -25.66 -14.45 23.33
CA ALA A 94 -26.58 -14.90 24.39
C ALA A 94 -27.00 -13.75 25.34
N ALA A 95 -26.08 -12.82 25.63
CA ALA A 95 -26.39 -11.64 26.43
C ALA A 95 -27.35 -10.69 25.66
N ALA A 96 -27.15 -10.50 24.36
CA ALA A 96 -28.03 -9.71 23.50
C ALA A 96 -29.42 -10.36 23.34
N ASP A 97 -29.47 -11.68 23.16
CA ASP A 97 -30.73 -12.44 23.10
C ASP A 97 -31.55 -12.24 24.40
N ALA A 98 -30.91 -12.40 25.56
CA ALA A 98 -31.56 -12.21 26.84
C ALA A 98 -32.08 -10.77 27.04
N LEU A 99 -31.31 -9.76 26.64
CA LEU A 99 -31.75 -8.37 26.67
C LEU A 99 -32.98 -8.15 25.81
N LEU A 100 -32.92 -8.56 24.53
CA LEU A 100 -33.98 -8.29 23.58
C LEU A 100 -35.30 -9.04 23.94
N VAL A 101 -35.17 -10.27 24.42
CA VAL A 101 -36.35 -11.03 24.94
C VAL A 101 -36.97 -10.34 26.15
N ALA A 102 -36.19 -9.86 27.09
CA ALA A 102 -36.69 -9.16 28.27
C ALA A 102 -37.39 -7.82 27.89
N LEU A 103 -36.79 -7.03 27.01
CA LEU A 103 -37.39 -5.79 26.51
C LEU A 103 -38.61 -6.08 25.64
N TRP A 104 -38.63 -7.16 24.87
CA TRP A 104 -39.80 -7.58 24.11
C TRP A 104 -41.01 -7.85 25.01
N GLN A 105 -40.81 -8.60 26.11
CA GLN A 105 -41.86 -8.87 27.09
C GLN A 105 -42.42 -7.59 27.72
N GLN A 106 -41.57 -6.56 27.93
CA GLN A 106 -42.02 -5.26 28.48
C GLN A 106 -42.86 -4.42 27.50
N HIS A 107 -42.49 -4.43 26.22
CA HIS A 107 -43.10 -3.51 25.24
C HIS A 107 -44.21 -4.17 24.40
N PHE A 108 -44.21 -5.49 24.22
CA PHE A 108 -45.11 -6.22 23.30
C PHE A 108 -45.97 -7.29 23.94
N SER A 109 -46.13 -7.27 25.26
CA SER A 109 -47.03 -8.22 25.98
C SER A 109 -48.43 -8.27 25.43
N GLY A 110 -48.93 -7.18 24.84
CA GLY A 110 -50.26 -7.10 24.21
C GLY A 110 -50.29 -7.37 22.69
N CYS A 111 -49.19 -7.86 22.09
CA CYS A 111 -49.06 -8.06 20.65
C CYS A 111 -48.47 -9.45 20.33
N PRO A 112 -49.21 -10.54 20.69
CA PRO A 112 -48.66 -11.91 20.56
C PRO A 112 -48.47 -12.37 19.11
N HIS A 113 -49.08 -11.69 18.15
CA HIS A 113 -48.96 -11.98 16.71
C HIS A 113 -47.71 -11.43 16.07
N LEU A 114 -47.02 -10.46 16.70
CA LEU A 114 -45.76 -9.93 16.24
C LEU A 114 -44.59 -10.88 16.53
N CYS A 115 -43.52 -10.82 15.74
CA CYS A 115 -42.30 -11.55 16.03
C CYS A 115 -41.07 -10.67 15.84
N LEU A 116 -40.00 -11.04 16.56
CA LEU A 116 -38.69 -10.45 16.49
C LEU A 116 -37.69 -11.46 15.91
N LEU A 117 -36.94 -10.99 14.90
CA LEU A 117 -35.85 -11.75 14.31
C LEU A 117 -34.51 -11.02 14.52
N ALA A 118 -33.46 -11.78 14.74
CA ALA A 118 -32.09 -11.33 14.55
C ALA A 118 -31.73 -11.52 13.09
N THR A 119 -31.14 -10.53 12.48
CA THR A 119 -30.69 -10.57 11.08
C THR A 119 -29.21 -10.22 10.97
N GLY A 120 -28.63 -10.27 9.78
CA GLY A 120 -27.24 -9.86 9.56
C GLY A 120 -26.23 -10.56 10.47
N GLY A 121 -25.27 -9.80 11.02
CA GLY A 121 -24.25 -10.30 11.94
C GLY A 121 -24.83 -10.90 13.20
N TYR A 122 -25.89 -10.32 13.70
CA TYR A 122 -26.61 -10.81 14.87
C TYR A 122 -27.38 -12.10 14.58
N GLY A 123 -28.02 -12.20 13.40
CA GLY A 123 -28.66 -13.45 12.96
C GLY A 123 -27.71 -14.61 12.84
N ARG A 124 -26.45 -14.39 12.46
CA ARG A 124 -25.36 -15.38 12.42
C ARG A 124 -24.81 -15.75 13.77
N SER A 125 -25.19 -15.08 14.83
CA SER A 125 -24.59 -15.19 16.14
C SER A 125 -23.12 -14.73 16.16
N GLU A 126 -22.77 -13.68 15.41
CA GLU A 126 -21.45 -13.09 15.28
C GLU A 126 -21.46 -11.60 15.69
N LEU A 127 -21.80 -11.32 16.94
CA LEU A 127 -21.75 -9.97 17.48
C LEU A 127 -20.31 -9.62 17.90
N TYR A 128 -19.70 -8.66 17.21
CA TYR A 128 -18.44 -8.04 17.61
C TYR A 128 -18.67 -7.00 18.70
N PRO A 129 -17.61 -6.54 19.42
CA PRO A 129 -17.80 -5.65 20.60
C PRO A 129 -18.63 -4.41 20.37
N HIS A 130 -18.55 -3.80 19.20
CA HIS A 130 -19.28 -2.59 18.83
C HIS A 130 -20.15 -2.78 17.58
N SER A 131 -20.66 -4.02 17.36
CA SER A 131 -21.60 -4.28 16.27
C SER A 131 -22.95 -3.69 16.55
N ASP A 132 -23.63 -3.31 15.45
CA ASP A 132 -25.05 -3.00 15.49
C ASP A 132 -25.86 -4.26 15.82
N LEU A 133 -27.03 -4.06 16.41
CA LEU A 133 -28.07 -5.09 16.59
C LEU A 133 -29.01 -5.03 15.38
N ASP A 134 -28.71 -5.85 14.37
CA ASP A 134 -29.54 -6.01 13.17
C ASP A 134 -30.79 -6.81 13.56
N ILE A 135 -31.98 -6.16 13.63
CA ILE A 135 -33.24 -6.76 14.05
C ILE A 135 -34.36 -6.49 13.05
N ALA A 136 -35.28 -7.45 12.93
CA ALA A 136 -36.52 -7.26 12.16
C ALA A 136 -37.74 -7.58 13.01
N ILE A 137 -38.75 -6.71 12.97
CA ILE A 137 -40.05 -6.90 13.64
C ILE A 137 -41.09 -7.12 12.57
N LEU A 138 -41.74 -8.29 12.58
CA LEU A 138 -42.73 -8.67 11.59
C LEU A 138 -44.11 -8.73 12.17
N SER A 139 -45.09 -8.31 11.36
CA SER A 139 -46.51 -8.45 11.58
C SER A 139 -47.15 -9.32 10.48
N PRO A 140 -48.20 -10.13 10.77
CA PRO A 140 -48.96 -10.84 9.74
C PRO A 140 -49.71 -9.90 8.78
N ALA A 141 -50.08 -8.70 9.26
CA ALA A 141 -50.80 -7.66 8.53
C ALA A 141 -50.11 -6.30 8.67
N GLU A 142 -50.67 -5.25 8.13
CA GLU A 142 -50.16 -3.90 8.30
C GLU A 142 -50.10 -3.50 9.77
N LEU A 143 -49.03 -2.81 10.18
CA LEU A 143 -48.84 -2.38 11.58
C LEU A 143 -49.85 -1.27 11.95
N THR A 144 -50.59 -1.50 13.03
CA THR A 144 -51.48 -0.50 13.62
C THR A 144 -50.67 0.63 14.28
N GLU A 145 -51.26 1.80 14.47
CA GLU A 145 -50.61 2.93 15.16
C GLU A 145 -50.12 2.57 16.56
N ARG A 146 -50.84 1.72 17.28
CA ARG A 146 -50.49 1.22 18.62
C ARG A 146 -49.19 0.37 18.55
N GLU A 147 -49.08 -0.49 17.54
CA GLU A 147 -47.90 -1.33 17.34
C GLU A 147 -46.71 -0.52 16.88
N GLN A 148 -46.92 0.43 15.98
CA GLN A 148 -45.83 1.38 15.57
C GLN A 148 -45.33 2.17 16.79
N ALA A 149 -46.21 2.67 17.64
CA ALA A 149 -45.82 3.35 18.87
C ALA A 149 -45.08 2.43 19.86
N ALA A 150 -45.42 1.14 19.92
CA ALA A 150 -44.69 0.15 20.73
C ALA A 150 -43.30 -0.12 20.17
N ILE A 151 -43.18 -0.24 18.85
CA ILE A 151 -41.88 -0.40 18.14
C ILE A 151 -40.97 0.80 18.39
N VAL A 152 -41.54 2.02 18.28
CA VAL A 152 -40.78 3.26 18.55
C VAL A 152 -40.26 3.28 19.99
N ARG A 153 -41.10 2.96 20.99
CA ARG A 153 -40.66 2.91 22.40
C ARG A 153 -39.59 1.82 22.65
N PHE A 154 -39.74 0.67 22.02
CA PHE A 154 -38.74 -0.41 22.12
C PHE A 154 -37.38 0.02 21.55
N ILE A 155 -37.35 0.61 20.37
CA ILE A 155 -36.14 1.12 19.74
C ILE A 155 -35.55 2.28 20.56
N GLN A 156 -36.41 3.20 21.08
CA GLN A 156 -35.96 4.27 21.95
C GLN A 156 -35.26 3.74 23.22
N THR A 157 -35.80 2.69 23.83
CA THR A 157 -35.20 2.03 25.01
C THR A 157 -33.82 1.47 24.70
N LEU A 158 -33.62 0.93 23.49
CA LEU A 158 -32.29 0.45 23.05
C LEU A 158 -31.32 1.62 22.86
N TRP A 159 -31.73 2.73 22.26
CA TRP A 159 -30.88 3.91 22.11
C TRP A 159 -30.53 4.56 23.45
N ASP A 160 -31.50 4.69 24.35
CA ASP A 160 -31.28 5.22 25.70
C ASP A 160 -30.28 4.32 26.47
N GLY A 161 -30.29 3.01 26.19
CA GLY A 161 -29.29 2.04 26.61
C GLY A 161 -27.95 2.19 25.97
N LYS A 162 -27.71 3.16 25.08
CA LYS A 162 -26.49 3.35 24.27
C LYS A 162 -26.14 2.13 23.41
N LEU A 163 -27.17 1.42 22.96
CA LEU A 163 -27.06 0.36 21.97
C LEU A 163 -27.25 0.94 20.58
N ALA A 164 -26.78 0.23 19.56
CA ALA A 164 -26.92 0.63 18.17
C ALA A 164 -27.91 -0.33 17.44
N PRO A 165 -29.23 -0.21 17.65
CA PRO A 165 -30.17 -1.02 16.90
C PRO A 165 -30.21 -0.59 15.43
N ALA A 166 -30.29 -1.59 14.55
CA ALA A 166 -30.59 -1.44 13.14
C ALA A 166 -31.94 -2.13 12.82
N PRO A 167 -33.05 -1.44 13.13
CA PRO A 167 -34.37 -2.05 13.01
C PRO A 167 -34.86 -2.02 11.57
N GLN A 168 -35.58 -3.10 11.20
CA GLN A 168 -36.47 -3.16 10.08
C GLN A 168 -37.85 -3.59 10.64
N SER A 169 -38.95 -3.00 10.19
CA SER A 169 -40.30 -3.38 10.65
C SER A 169 -41.32 -3.25 9.53
N GLY A 170 -42.28 -4.14 9.52
CA GLY A 170 -43.34 -4.13 8.53
C GLY A 170 -44.20 -5.38 8.53
N SER A 171 -45.21 -5.40 7.65
CA SER A 171 -45.96 -6.61 7.40
C SER A 171 -45.12 -7.68 6.69
N LEU A 172 -45.52 -8.95 6.85
CA LEU A 172 -44.88 -10.08 6.14
C LEU A 172 -44.84 -9.79 4.64
N LYS A 173 -45.91 -9.28 4.06
CA LYS A 173 -46.01 -8.95 2.63
C LYS A 173 -44.98 -7.89 2.22
N GLN A 174 -44.86 -6.80 2.98
CA GLN A 174 -43.90 -5.73 2.70
C GLN A 174 -42.45 -6.24 2.78
N ILE A 175 -42.09 -6.95 3.85
CA ILE A 175 -40.71 -7.47 4.03
C ILE A 175 -40.34 -8.47 2.95
N LEU A 176 -41.29 -9.32 2.48
CA LEU A 176 -41.04 -10.24 1.37
C LEU A 176 -40.89 -9.51 0.04
N GLN A 177 -41.67 -8.45 -0.21
CA GLN A 177 -41.52 -7.61 -1.39
C GLN A 177 -40.17 -6.88 -1.36
N ASP A 178 -39.79 -6.27 -0.25
CA ASP A 178 -38.50 -5.63 -0.07
C ASP A 178 -37.34 -6.62 -0.29
N ALA A 179 -37.52 -7.89 0.06
CA ALA A 179 -36.53 -8.92 -0.15
C ALA A 179 -36.36 -9.32 -1.62
N GLN A 180 -37.38 -9.14 -2.44
CA GLN A 180 -37.29 -9.33 -3.89
C GLN A 180 -36.58 -8.12 -4.55
N ASP A 181 -36.92 -6.91 -4.11
CA ASP A 181 -36.41 -5.67 -4.73
C ASP A 181 -35.04 -5.25 -4.22
N ASN A 182 -34.66 -5.66 -2.99
CA ASN A 182 -33.44 -5.23 -2.31
C ASN A 182 -32.55 -6.39 -1.88
N LEU A 183 -31.36 -6.46 -2.50
CA LEU A 183 -30.35 -7.47 -2.21
C LEU A 183 -29.92 -7.51 -0.72
N THR A 184 -29.95 -6.36 -0.04
CA THR A 184 -29.60 -6.28 1.40
C THR A 184 -30.64 -6.98 2.25
N THR A 185 -31.93 -6.70 2.03
CA THR A 185 -33.07 -7.35 2.73
C THR A 185 -33.10 -8.85 2.42
N SER A 186 -32.91 -9.22 1.13
CA SER A 186 -32.82 -10.63 0.74
C SER A 186 -31.71 -11.37 1.48
N THR A 187 -30.55 -10.74 1.63
CA THR A 187 -29.41 -11.32 2.37
C THR A 187 -29.68 -11.36 3.88
N ALA A 188 -30.37 -10.33 4.44
CA ALA A 188 -30.74 -10.28 5.84
C ALA A 188 -31.66 -11.45 6.23
N LEU A 189 -32.66 -11.75 5.39
CA LEU A 189 -33.56 -12.91 5.60
C LEU A 189 -32.88 -14.25 5.38
N LEU A 190 -31.87 -14.34 4.51
CA LEU A 190 -31.05 -15.55 4.34
C LEU A 190 -30.31 -15.93 5.65
N GLU A 191 -30.07 -14.96 6.51
CA GLU A 191 -29.30 -15.10 7.75
C GLU A 191 -30.17 -14.96 9.00
N ALA A 192 -31.46 -14.73 8.81
CA ALA A 192 -32.39 -14.48 9.90
C ALA A 192 -32.50 -15.66 10.86
N ARG A 193 -32.67 -15.33 12.14
CA ARG A 193 -32.89 -16.26 13.25
C ARG A 193 -34.05 -15.75 14.11
N PRO A 194 -35.11 -16.54 14.35
CA PRO A 194 -36.18 -16.14 15.27
C PRO A 194 -35.63 -15.91 16.69
N LEU A 195 -36.10 -14.88 17.37
CA LEU A 195 -35.74 -14.55 18.76
C LEU A 195 -36.91 -14.80 19.70
N CYS A 196 -38.05 -14.12 19.48
CA CYS A 196 -39.24 -14.20 20.33
C CYS A 196 -40.48 -13.71 19.60
N GLY A 197 -41.64 -13.80 20.26
CA GLY A 197 -42.96 -13.51 19.71
C GLY A 197 -43.51 -14.69 18.88
N ASN A 198 -44.19 -14.43 17.80
CA ASN A 198 -44.80 -15.46 16.92
C ASN A 198 -43.69 -16.16 16.08
N ILE A 199 -43.12 -17.24 16.62
CA ILE A 199 -42.07 -18.01 15.97
C ILE A 199 -42.53 -18.63 14.63
N ALA A 200 -43.81 -19.02 14.53
CA ALA A 200 -44.38 -19.57 13.28
C ALA A 200 -44.35 -18.54 12.16
N LEU A 201 -44.74 -17.28 12.44
CA LEU A 201 -44.63 -16.17 11.49
C LEU A 201 -43.19 -15.94 11.05
N ALA A 202 -42.23 -15.97 12.00
CA ALA A 202 -40.81 -15.79 11.69
C ALA A 202 -40.28 -16.89 10.76
N GLN A 203 -40.66 -18.15 11.04
CA GLN A 203 -40.29 -19.31 10.21
C GLN A 203 -40.94 -19.23 8.82
N GLN A 204 -42.19 -18.81 8.74
CA GLN A 204 -42.89 -18.59 7.49
C GLN A 204 -42.17 -17.53 6.64
N ALA A 205 -41.80 -16.41 7.22
CA ALA A 205 -41.09 -15.33 6.52
C ALA A 205 -39.76 -15.83 5.92
N ILE A 206 -38.96 -16.54 6.72
CA ILE A 206 -37.65 -17.10 6.29
C ILE A 206 -37.87 -18.11 5.15
N HIS A 207 -38.85 -19.02 5.30
CA HIS A 207 -39.11 -20.05 4.31
C HIS A 207 -39.65 -19.48 3.00
N THR A 208 -40.61 -18.55 3.07
CA THR A 208 -41.19 -17.92 1.88
C THR A 208 -40.13 -17.09 1.15
N ALA A 209 -39.32 -16.30 1.87
CA ALA A 209 -38.23 -15.55 1.27
C ALA A 209 -37.17 -16.49 0.59
N GLN A 210 -36.95 -17.67 1.15
CA GLN A 210 -36.08 -18.67 0.53
C GLN A 210 -36.67 -19.26 -0.74
N GLN A 211 -37.98 -19.55 -0.77
CA GLN A 211 -38.69 -20.05 -1.96
C GLN A 211 -38.78 -19.04 -3.09
N GLN A 212 -39.07 -17.77 -2.76
CA GLN A 212 -39.26 -16.70 -3.74
C GLN A 212 -37.94 -16.14 -4.29
N ARG A 213 -36.82 -16.46 -3.64
CA ARG A 213 -35.51 -15.92 -4.06
C ARG A 213 -35.07 -16.55 -5.37
N GLU A 214 -34.87 -15.72 -6.36
CA GLU A 214 -34.23 -16.11 -7.60
C GLU A 214 -32.73 -16.31 -7.42
N ILE A 215 -32.27 -17.55 -7.56
CA ILE A 215 -30.87 -17.93 -7.21
C ILE A 215 -29.85 -17.25 -8.10
N VAL A 216 -30.08 -17.22 -9.43
CA VAL A 216 -29.14 -16.69 -10.41
C VAL A 216 -28.96 -15.18 -10.23
N PRO A 217 -30.03 -14.34 -10.22
CA PRO A 217 -29.91 -12.91 -9.99
C PRO A 217 -29.25 -12.58 -8.63
N PHE A 218 -29.59 -13.33 -7.58
CA PHE A 218 -28.95 -13.13 -6.28
C PHE A 218 -27.45 -13.36 -6.31
N ILE A 219 -26.98 -14.44 -6.93
CA ILE A 219 -25.56 -14.78 -7.03
C ILE A 219 -24.81 -13.75 -7.87
N GLU A 220 -25.30 -13.40 -9.06
CA GLU A 220 -24.65 -12.41 -9.92
C GLU A 220 -24.60 -11.03 -9.27
N SER A 221 -25.68 -10.60 -8.59
CA SER A 221 -25.69 -9.35 -7.85
C SER A 221 -24.68 -9.33 -6.70
N LYS A 222 -24.51 -10.46 -5.99
CA LYS A 222 -23.49 -10.57 -4.93
C LYS A 222 -22.07 -10.57 -5.47
N LEU A 223 -21.82 -11.16 -6.62
CA LEU A 223 -20.53 -11.14 -7.29
C LEU A 223 -20.21 -9.74 -7.82
N LEU A 224 -21.19 -9.04 -8.38
CA LEU A 224 -21.02 -7.65 -8.82
C LEU A 224 -20.72 -6.72 -7.62
N GLU A 225 -21.47 -6.87 -6.51
CA GLU A 225 -21.17 -6.15 -5.26
C GLU A 225 -19.74 -6.40 -4.77
N MET A 226 -19.28 -7.66 -4.83
CA MET A 226 -17.91 -8.04 -4.47
C MET A 226 -16.88 -7.37 -5.39
N GLN A 227 -17.09 -7.39 -6.69
CA GLN A 227 -16.20 -6.74 -7.67
C GLN A 227 -16.13 -5.22 -7.46
N GLN A 228 -17.27 -4.55 -7.29
CA GLN A 228 -17.31 -3.11 -7.00
C GLN A 228 -16.62 -2.74 -5.69
N ARG A 229 -16.75 -3.58 -4.68
CA ARG A 229 -16.06 -3.42 -3.40
C ARG A 229 -14.55 -3.58 -3.55
N HIS A 230 -14.10 -4.59 -4.28
CA HIS A 230 -12.69 -4.82 -4.57
C HIS A 230 -12.08 -3.67 -5.38
N ALA A 231 -12.80 -3.14 -6.37
CA ALA A 231 -12.36 -2.02 -7.18
C ALA A 231 -12.12 -0.73 -6.37
N LYS A 232 -12.88 -0.54 -5.27
CA LYS A 232 -12.75 0.60 -4.35
C LYS A 232 -11.64 0.43 -3.30
N GLN A 233 -11.11 -0.77 -3.15
CA GLN A 233 -10.08 -1.06 -2.14
C GLN A 233 -8.77 -1.39 -2.85
N PRO A 234 -7.66 -0.71 -2.51
CA PRO A 234 -6.35 -1.14 -2.97
C PRO A 234 -6.10 -2.57 -2.50
N SER A 235 -5.48 -3.39 -3.35
CA SER A 235 -5.27 -4.82 -3.08
C SER A 235 -4.48 -5.06 -1.79
N GLN A 236 -3.53 -4.17 -1.50
CA GLN A 236 -2.72 -4.24 -0.28
C GLN A 236 -2.35 -2.83 0.17
N THR A 237 -2.55 -2.54 1.44
CA THR A 237 -2.23 -1.23 2.04
C THR A 237 -1.66 -1.44 3.43
N LEU A 238 -0.84 -0.49 3.90
CA LEU A 238 -0.31 -0.50 5.27
C LEU A 238 -1.40 -0.52 6.35
N GLU A 239 -2.57 0.01 6.05
CA GLU A 239 -3.74 0.06 6.94
C GLU A 239 -4.94 -0.65 6.29
N PRO A 240 -4.91 -1.99 6.24
CA PRO A 240 -5.92 -2.74 5.53
C PRO A 240 -7.27 -2.77 6.25
N HIS A 241 -8.35 -2.93 5.46
CA HIS A 241 -9.70 -3.05 5.98
C HIS A 241 -10.08 -4.52 6.18
N ILE A 242 -10.05 -5.01 7.42
CA ILE A 242 -10.23 -6.43 7.80
C ILE A 242 -11.54 -7.03 7.28
N LYS A 243 -12.62 -6.25 7.28
CA LYS A 243 -13.96 -6.69 6.88
C LYS A 243 -14.14 -6.64 5.35
N ASN A 244 -13.83 -5.50 4.72
CA ASN A 244 -14.17 -5.22 3.33
C ASN A 244 -12.98 -5.31 2.36
N GLY A 245 -11.74 -5.43 2.84
CA GLY A 245 -10.56 -5.62 2.02
C GLY A 245 -10.61 -6.93 1.23
N ILE A 246 -9.79 -7.02 0.18
CA ILE A 246 -9.66 -8.24 -0.64
C ILE A 246 -9.12 -9.38 0.23
N GLY A 247 -9.80 -10.52 0.23
CA GLY A 247 -9.51 -11.63 1.14
C GLY A 247 -9.96 -11.38 2.59
N GLY A 248 -10.77 -10.35 2.86
CA GLY A 248 -11.31 -10.05 4.18
C GLY A 248 -12.53 -10.88 4.57
N LEU A 249 -13.13 -10.58 5.73
CA LEU A 249 -14.30 -11.30 6.25
C LEU A 249 -15.49 -11.30 5.28
N ARG A 250 -15.66 -10.24 4.50
CA ARG A 250 -16.77 -10.14 3.56
C ARG A 250 -16.67 -11.16 2.42
N ASP A 251 -15.44 -11.52 2.00
CA ASP A 251 -15.24 -12.53 0.97
C ASP A 251 -15.64 -13.94 1.47
N LEU A 252 -15.32 -14.24 2.74
CA LEU A 252 -15.82 -15.45 3.40
C LEU A 252 -17.36 -15.45 3.49
N HIS A 253 -17.95 -14.29 3.77
CA HIS A 253 -19.40 -14.17 3.78
C HIS A 253 -20.01 -14.43 2.40
N VAL A 254 -19.40 -13.91 1.31
CA VAL A 254 -19.87 -14.15 -0.05
C VAL A 254 -19.87 -15.64 -0.35
N ILE A 255 -18.77 -16.37 -0.11
CA ILE A 255 -18.71 -17.83 -0.31
C ILE A 255 -19.87 -18.53 0.42
N ASN A 256 -20.12 -18.13 1.66
CA ASN A 256 -21.17 -18.74 2.47
C ASN A 256 -22.59 -18.39 1.97
N TRP A 257 -22.84 -17.15 1.51
CA TRP A 257 -24.13 -16.77 0.93
C TRP A 257 -24.41 -17.55 -0.35
N LEU A 258 -23.42 -17.65 -1.23
CA LEU A 258 -23.55 -18.43 -2.48
C LEU A 258 -23.83 -19.90 -2.21
N ALA A 259 -23.26 -20.47 -1.14
CA ALA A 259 -23.55 -21.84 -0.74
C ALA A 259 -24.95 -21.97 -0.12
N ARG A 260 -25.32 -21.09 0.81
CA ARG A 260 -26.60 -21.15 1.52
C ARG A 260 -27.82 -20.98 0.62
N VAL A 261 -27.73 -20.09 -0.39
CA VAL A 261 -28.82 -19.89 -1.34
C VAL A 261 -29.07 -21.15 -2.18
N GLN A 262 -28.07 -22.03 -2.32
CA GLN A 262 -28.15 -23.31 -2.98
C GLN A 262 -28.43 -24.47 -1.99
N ASN A 263 -28.81 -24.19 -0.75
CA ASN A 263 -29.04 -25.14 0.34
C ASN A 263 -27.82 -25.99 0.67
N LEU A 264 -26.60 -25.45 0.50
CA LEU A 264 -25.35 -26.14 0.80
C LEU A 264 -24.80 -25.70 2.16
N ASN A 265 -24.31 -26.67 2.95
CA ASN A 265 -23.63 -26.42 4.20
C ASN A 265 -22.13 -26.69 4.09
N LEU A 266 -21.32 -25.63 3.98
CA LEU A 266 -19.86 -25.74 3.88
C LEU A 266 -19.19 -26.14 5.19
N ALA A 267 -19.87 -25.98 6.33
CA ALA A 267 -19.34 -26.34 7.66
C ALA A 267 -19.46 -27.85 7.97
N ALA A 268 -20.48 -28.49 7.46
CA ALA A 268 -20.74 -29.89 7.66
C ALA A 268 -21.25 -30.50 6.34
N PRO A 269 -20.34 -30.79 5.39
CA PRO A 269 -20.74 -31.43 4.14
C PRO A 269 -21.30 -32.80 4.43
N THR A 270 -22.52 -33.05 3.95
CA THR A 270 -23.16 -34.40 4.08
C THR A 270 -22.69 -35.32 2.96
N ALA A 271 -22.64 -36.60 3.21
CA ALA A 271 -22.24 -37.60 2.21
C ALA A 271 -23.12 -37.60 0.93
N ALA A 272 -24.35 -37.11 1.03
CA ALA A 272 -25.30 -36.97 -0.10
C ALA A 272 -25.05 -35.75 -1.00
N GLN A 273 -24.21 -34.80 -0.58
CA GLN A 273 -23.89 -33.62 -1.41
C GLN A 273 -22.54 -33.84 -2.09
N PRO A 274 -22.45 -33.71 -3.42
CA PRO A 274 -21.15 -33.80 -4.11
C PRO A 274 -20.21 -32.79 -3.45
N ALA A 275 -18.99 -33.23 -3.12
CA ALA A 275 -18.04 -32.51 -2.31
C ALA A 275 -17.61 -31.17 -2.99
N ILE A 276 -18.40 -30.11 -2.75
CA ILE A 276 -18.03 -28.75 -3.21
C ILE A 276 -16.82 -28.26 -2.47
N ILE A 277 -16.66 -28.69 -1.23
CA ILE A 277 -15.52 -28.31 -0.39
C ILE A 277 -14.85 -29.57 0.16
N THR A 278 -13.52 -29.60 0.12
CA THR A 278 -12.74 -30.65 0.76
C THR A 278 -12.59 -30.41 2.26
N PRO A 279 -12.31 -31.44 3.07
CA PRO A 279 -12.04 -31.26 4.51
C PRO A 279 -10.88 -30.28 4.79
N THR A 280 -9.86 -30.28 3.95
CA THR A 280 -8.71 -29.36 4.05
C THR A 280 -9.13 -27.91 3.78
N GLU A 281 -9.89 -27.66 2.72
CA GLU A 281 -10.43 -26.33 2.40
C GLU A 281 -11.36 -25.83 3.51
N ALA A 282 -12.23 -26.68 4.05
CA ALA A 282 -13.11 -26.34 5.18
C ALA A 282 -12.29 -25.98 6.44
N LYS A 283 -11.18 -26.68 6.70
CA LYS A 283 -10.26 -26.37 7.80
C LYS A 283 -9.58 -25.01 7.57
N LEU A 284 -9.13 -24.73 6.36
CA LEU A 284 -8.50 -23.45 5.99
C LEU A 284 -9.48 -22.28 6.12
N LEU A 285 -10.74 -22.43 5.63
CA LEU A 285 -11.77 -21.40 5.79
C LEU A 285 -12.06 -21.11 7.27
N ARG A 286 -12.23 -22.15 8.10
CA ARG A 286 -12.47 -21.98 9.54
C ARG A 286 -11.28 -21.30 10.24
N HIS A 287 -10.06 -21.67 9.87
CA HIS A 287 -8.84 -21.04 10.43
C HIS A 287 -8.77 -19.56 10.05
N SER A 288 -8.98 -19.25 8.78
CA SER A 288 -8.96 -17.87 8.28
C SER A 288 -10.04 -17.00 8.93
N HIS A 289 -11.26 -17.51 9.04
CA HIS A 289 -12.34 -16.83 9.75
C HIS A 289 -11.99 -16.58 11.22
N ARG A 290 -11.48 -17.59 11.90
CA ARG A 290 -11.05 -17.49 13.31
C ARG A 290 -10.00 -16.40 13.49
N THR A 291 -8.98 -16.35 12.62
CA THR A 291 -7.88 -15.38 12.69
C THR A 291 -8.40 -13.95 12.48
N LEU A 292 -9.20 -13.72 11.43
CA LEU A 292 -9.75 -12.39 11.17
C LEU A 292 -10.78 -11.94 12.22
N ALA A 293 -11.59 -12.87 12.72
CA ALA A 293 -12.55 -12.59 13.80
C ALA A 293 -11.83 -12.22 15.11
N GLN A 294 -10.78 -12.96 15.47
CA GLN A 294 -9.93 -12.66 16.63
C GLN A 294 -9.31 -11.26 16.51
N LEU A 295 -8.77 -10.94 15.34
CA LEU A 295 -8.17 -9.63 15.06
C LEU A 295 -9.21 -8.51 15.18
N ARG A 296 -10.39 -8.69 14.57
CA ARG A 296 -11.46 -7.67 14.58
C ARG A 296 -12.01 -7.42 15.99
N ILE A 297 -12.18 -8.48 16.81
CA ILE A 297 -12.58 -8.31 18.21
C ILE A 297 -11.52 -7.52 18.98
N ALA A 298 -10.24 -7.87 18.82
CA ALA A 298 -9.14 -7.17 19.48
C ALA A 298 -9.05 -5.69 19.06
N MET A 299 -9.27 -5.39 17.77
CA MET A 299 -9.32 -4.01 17.26
C MET A 299 -10.46 -3.21 17.89
N HIS A 300 -11.67 -3.74 17.92
CA HIS A 300 -12.83 -3.06 18.51
C HIS A 300 -12.62 -2.79 20.01
N LEU A 301 -12.02 -3.75 20.73
CA LEU A 301 -11.73 -3.57 22.17
C LEU A 301 -10.61 -2.54 22.39
N ALA A 302 -9.61 -2.50 21.54
CA ALA A 302 -8.53 -1.51 21.63
C ALA A 302 -9.01 -0.10 21.23
N ALA A 303 -9.82 0.00 20.18
CA ALA A 303 -10.33 1.28 19.67
C ALA A 303 -11.52 1.82 20.49
N GLN A 304 -12.17 1.02 21.35
CA GLN A 304 -13.41 1.32 22.08
C GLN A 304 -14.56 1.81 21.17
N ARG A 305 -14.55 1.35 19.89
CA ARG A 305 -15.55 1.66 18.87
C ARG A 305 -15.52 0.61 17.75
N GLU A 306 -16.48 0.67 16.83
CA GLU A 306 -16.38 -0.08 15.59
C GLU A 306 -15.21 0.52 14.75
N GLU A 307 -14.16 -0.29 14.56
CA GLU A 307 -13.03 0.07 13.72
C GLU A 307 -12.58 -1.16 12.94
N ASP A 308 -12.82 -1.13 11.64
CA ASP A 308 -12.53 -2.25 10.74
C ASP A 308 -11.24 -2.04 9.93
N ARG A 309 -10.63 -0.85 10.03
CA ARG A 309 -9.34 -0.55 9.42
C ARG A 309 -8.22 -0.73 10.43
N LEU A 310 -7.27 -1.60 10.11
CA LEU A 310 -6.10 -1.88 10.95
C LEU A 310 -5.09 -0.73 10.81
N ILE A 311 -5.43 0.43 11.41
CA ILE A 311 -4.60 1.64 11.41
C ILE A 311 -3.32 1.45 12.24
N PHE A 312 -2.29 2.26 12.00
CA PHE A 312 -0.99 2.15 12.66
C PHE A 312 -1.07 2.13 14.20
N ASP A 313 -1.92 2.97 14.80
CA ASP A 313 -2.10 2.98 16.26
C ASP A 313 -2.59 1.62 16.78
N LEU A 314 -3.50 0.98 16.05
CA LEU A 314 -4.01 -0.33 16.42
C LEU A 314 -2.97 -1.43 16.16
N GLN A 315 -2.18 -1.33 15.09
CA GLN A 315 -1.06 -2.25 14.84
C GLN A 315 -0.08 -2.20 16.02
N HIS A 316 0.29 -1.01 16.46
CA HIS A 316 1.17 -0.79 17.60
C HIS A 316 0.57 -1.36 18.90
N THR A 317 -0.65 -0.98 19.24
CA THR A 317 -1.35 -1.43 20.46
C THR A 317 -1.51 -2.95 20.50
N LEU A 318 -1.91 -3.54 19.37
CA LEU A 318 -2.11 -4.99 19.29
C LEU A 318 -0.79 -5.76 19.31
N ALA A 319 0.28 -5.22 18.71
CA ALA A 319 1.60 -5.83 18.76
C ALA A 319 2.19 -5.86 20.19
N GLN A 320 1.95 -4.81 20.98
CA GLN A 320 2.33 -4.78 22.41
C GLN A 320 1.58 -5.84 23.22
N GLN A 321 0.31 -6.07 22.94
CA GLN A 321 -0.52 -7.03 23.64
C GLN A 321 -0.24 -8.49 23.24
N ASN A 322 0.59 -8.72 22.22
CA ASN A 322 0.91 -10.01 21.61
C ASN A 322 -0.30 -10.95 21.45
N PRO A 323 -1.38 -10.51 20.77
CA PRO A 323 -2.65 -11.27 20.72
C PRO A 323 -2.58 -12.55 19.90
N PHE A 324 -1.47 -12.79 19.17
CA PHE A 324 -1.33 -13.87 18.20
C PHE A 324 -0.28 -14.92 18.57
N SER A 325 0.27 -14.88 19.78
CA SER A 325 1.28 -15.85 20.25
C SER A 325 0.86 -17.32 20.15
N GLY A 326 -0.42 -17.61 19.95
CA GLY A 326 -0.92 -18.98 19.76
C GLY A 326 -1.42 -19.31 18.33
N CYS A 327 -1.49 -18.35 17.40
CA CYS A 327 -1.97 -18.55 16.02
C CYS A 327 -0.85 -18.59 14.98
N LEU A 328 0.31 -18.07 15.30
CA LEU A 328 1.51 -18.11 14.49
C LEU A 328 2.40 -19.24 15.01
N ASN A 329 2.94 -20.07 14.12
CA ASN A 329 3.97 -21.04 14.49
C ASN A 329 5.05 -20.30 15.29
N PRO A 330 5.45 -20.80 16.47
CA PRO A 330 6.46 -20.15 17.29
C PRO A 330 7.87 -20.39 16.73
N VAL A 331 8.13 -19.87 15.52
CA VAL A 331 9.50 -19.74 15.05
C VAL A 331 10.01 -18.44 15.67
N ASN A 332 10.75 -18.59 16.78
CA ASN A 332 11.44 -17.54 17.53
C ASN A 332 10.57 -16.62 18.42
N ASN A 333 9.92 -17.18 19.44
CA ASN A 333 9.55 -16.42 20.64
C ASN A 333 10.85 -16.12 21.43
N HIS A 334 11.68 -15.20 20.97
CA HIS A 334 12.64 -14.56 21.84
C HIS A 334 11.89 -13.52 22.71
N PRO A 335 12.03 -13.57 24.05
CA PRO A 335 11.38 -12.64 24.97
C PRO A 335 11.79 -11.15 24.76
N GLN A 336 12.74 -10.88 23.86
CA GLN A 336 13.29 -9.57 23.53
C GLN A 336 13.02 -9.13 22.07
N SER A 337 11.99 -9.66 21.40
CA SER A 337 11.64 -9.17 20.07
C SER A 337 11.25 -7.70 20.12
N SER A 338 11.80 -6.89 19.23
CA SER A 338 11.46 -5.47 19.15
C SER A 338 9.98 -5.29 18.80
N LEU A 339 9.36 -4.20 19.23
CA LEU A 339 7.97 -3.88 18.87
C LEU A 339 7.75 -3.86 17.36
N LYS A 340 8.73 -3.40 16.60
CA LYS A 340 8.75 -3.44 15.13
C LYS A 340 8.57 -4.87 14.62
N THR A 341 9.33 -5.82 15.14
CA THR A 341 9.23 -7.25 14.78
C THR A 341 7.84 -7.82 15.08
N ASN A 342 7.23 -7.43 16.20
CA ASN A 342 5.89 -7.88 16.56
C ASN A 342 4.82 -7.34 15.61
N ILE A 343 4.94 -6.08 15.15
CA ILE A 343 4.04 -5.49 14.15
C ILE A 343 4.21 -6.22 12.81
N GLU A 344 5.45 -6.45 12.38
CA GLU A 344 5.73 -7.20 11.15
C GLU A 344 5.13 -8.61 11.19
N HIS A 345 5.22 -9.32 12.31
CA HIS A 345 4.58 -10.63 12.51
C HIS A 345 3.04 -10.54 12.46
N LEU A 346 2.44 -9.55 13.09
CA LEU A 346 0.99 -9.32 13.04
C LEU A 346 0.51 -9.14 11.60
N MET A 347 1.17 -8.26 10.86
CA MET A 347 0.82 -7.95 9.47
C MET A 347 1.08 -9.14 8.55
N HIS A 348 2.18 -9.86 8.76
CA HIS A 348 2.49 -11.09 8.03
C HIS A 348 1.38 -12.15 8.19
N ALA A 349 0.90 -12.37 9.41
CA ALA A 349 -0.21 -13.28 9.67
C ALA A 349 -1.50 -12.84 8.97
N TYR A 350 -1.79 -11.55 8.99
CA TYR A 350 -2.93 -10.98 8.29
C TYR A 350 -2.85 -11.24 6.79
N TYR A 351 -1.75 -10.87 6.11
CA TYR A 351 -1.61 -11.03 4.67
C TYR A 351 -1.62 -12.50 4.22
N ARG A 352 -1.01 -13.40 4.97
CA ARG A 352 -1.10 -14.84 4.68
C ARG A 352 -2.53 -15.36 4.80
N THR A 353 -3.29 -14.85 5.77
CA THR A 353 -4.69 -15.22 5.95
C THR A 353 -5.55 -14.73 4.79
N THR A 354 -5.40 -13.46 4.39
CA THR A 354 -6.16 -12.90 3.26
C THR A 354 -5.81 -13.59 1.94
N LYS A 355 -4.54 -13.94 1.73
CA LYS A 355 -4.08 -14.72 0.57
C LYS A 355 -4.74 -16.11 0.51
N THR A 356 -4.86 -16.80 1.65
CA THR A 356 -5.57 -18.09 1.74
C THR A 356 -7.05 -17.94 1.38
N ILE A 357 -7.71 -16.86 1.82
CA ILE A 357 -9.10 -16.59 1.46
C ILE A 357 -9.23 -16.32 -0.04
N GLN A 358 -8.30 -15.58 -0.64
CA GLN A 358 -8.31 -15.33 -2.09
C GLN A 358 -8.16 -16.62 -2.90
N GLN A 359 -7.24 -17.52 -2.49
CA GLN A 359 -7.07 -18.84 -3.11
C GLN A 359 -8.38 -19.65 -3.09
N LEU A 360 -9.01 -19.71 -1.92
CA LEU A 360 -10.27 -20.44 -1.74
C LEU A 360 -11.43 -19.78 -2.48
N SER A 361 -11.49 -18.45 -2.51
CA SER A 361 -12.49 -17.70 -3.29
C SER A 361 -12.35 -18.00 -4.78
N GLY A 362 -11.12 -18.03 -5.31
CA GLY A 362 -10.83 -18.36 -6.70
C GLY A 362 -11.25 -19.78 -7.10
N ILE A 363 -11.35 -20.71 -6.16
CA ILE A 363 -11.78 -22.10 -6.40
C ILE A 363 -13.28 -22.25 -6.14
N LEU A 364 -13.77 -21.83 -4.97
CA LEU A 364 -15.10 -22.15 -4.50
C LEU A 364 -16.20 -21.31 -5.16
N ILE A 365 -15.95 -20.02 -5.41
CA ILE A 365 -16.95 -19.15 -6.05
C ILE A 365 -17.28 -19.64 -7.46
N PRO A 366 -16.29 -19.91 -8.36
CA PRO A 366 -16.61 -20.48 -9.68
C PRO A 366 -17.29 -21.84 -9.61
N MET A 367 -16.92 -22.71 -8.66
CA MET A 367 -17.60 -24.00 -8.47
C MET A 367 -19.06 -23.85 -8.04
N LEU A 368 -19.36 -22.92 -7.15
CA LEU A 368 -20.73 -22.61 -6.73
C LEU A 368 -21.55 -21.99 -7.87
N ARG A 369 -20.89 -21.19 -8.73
CA ARG A 369 -21.49 -20.58 -9.89
C ARG A 369 -21.83 -21.61 -10.98
N GLU A 370 -20.91 -22.52 -11.31
CA GLU A 370 -21.12 -23.57 -12.32
C GLU A 370 -22.33 -24.50 -12.02
N ARG A 371 -22.73 -24.62 -10.77
CA ARG A 371 -23.90 -25.48 -10.37
C ARG A 371 -25.25 -24.91 -10.79
N ILE A 372 -25.35 -23.60 -10.95
CA ILE A 372 -26.63 -22.92 -11.19
C ILE A 372 -26.86 -22.58 -12.65
N TYR A 373 -25.81 -22.58 -13.45
CA TYR A 373 -25.95 -22.32 -14.87
C TYR A 373 -26.23 -23.63 -15.62
N SER A 374 -27.32 -23.62 -16.41
CA SER A 374 -27.47 -24.60 -17.48
C SER A 374 -26.25 -24.48 -18.41
N PRO A 375 -25.74 -25.59 -18.93
CA PRO A 375 -24.58 -25.52 -19.80
C PRO A 375 -24.89 -24.67 -21.03
N LEU A 376 -24.30 -23.47 -21.08
CA LEU A 376 -24.19 -22.71 -22.31
C LEU A 376 -23.53 -23.62 -23.38
N PRO A 377 -23.80 -23.42 -24.70
CA PRO A 377 -23.11 -24.17 -25.75
C PRO A 377 -21.63 -24.17 -25.46
N ARG A 378 -21.07 -25.34 -25.18
CA ARG A 378 -19.64 -25.48 -24.83
C ARG A 378 -18.89 -25.67 -26.15
N ILE A 379 -18.17 -24.61 -26.54
CA ILE A 379 -17.20 -24.73 -27.63
C ILE A 379 -15.92 -25.30 -26.99
N ALA A 380 -15.70 -26.59 -27.17
CA ALA A 380 -14.50 -27.25 -26.69
C ALA A 380 -13.49 -27.37 -27.84
N ARG A 381 -12.27 -26.90 -27.63
CA ARG A 381 -11.14 -27.00 -28.56
C ARG A 381 -9.98 -27.70 -27.83
N PRO A 382 -9.51 -28.85 -28.28
CA PRO A 382 -8.33 -29.47 -27.70
C PRO A 382 -7.11 -28.58 -27.99
N ILE A 383 -6.32 -28.28 -26.96
CA ILE A 383 -5.02 -27.59 -27.07
C ILE A 383 -3.94 -28.64 -27.34
N ASN A 384 -3.99 -29.74 -26.57
CA ASN A 384 -3.15 -30.92 -26.71
C ASN A 384 -3.82 -32.10 -26.00
N GLU A 385 -3.12 -33.23 -25.88
CA GLU A 385 -3.64 -34.45 -25.25
C GLU A 385 -4.05 -34.26 -23.77
N HIS A 386 -3.45 -33.27 -23.07
CA HIS A 386 -3.67 -33.04 -21.66
C HIS A 386 -4.65 -31.91 -21.35
N TYR A 387 -4.87 -30.96 -22.28
CA TYR A 387 -5.64 -29.76 -22.05
C TYR A 387 -6.65 -29.48 -23.15
N THR A 388 -7.80 -29.00 -22.72
CA THR A 388 -8.90 -28.54 -23.59
C THR A 388 -9.29 -27.12 -23.17
N GLN A 389 -9.42 -26.26 -24.16
CA GLN A 389 -10.06 -24.96 -23.98
C GLN A 389 -11.57 -25.14 -24.09
N ILE A 390 -12.32 -24.69 -23.07
CA ILE A 390 -13.79 -24.65 -23.10
C ILE A 390 -14.19 -23.17 -23.00
N ASN A 391 -14.69 -22.62 -24.14
CA ASN A 391 -14.88 -21.17 -24.29
C ASN A 391 -13.57 -20.40 -24.00
N HIS A 392 -13.52 -19.62 -22.93
CA HIS A 392 -12.33 -18.87 -22.46
C HIS A 392 -11.63 -19.53 -21.27
N THR A 393 -11.90 -20.79 -20.99
CA THR A 393 -11.46 -21.48 -19.77
C THR A 393 -10.56 -22.66 -20.12
N LEU A 394 -9.42 -22.79 -19.47
CA LEU A 394 -8.49 -23.92 -19.58
C LEU A 394 -8.92 -25.05 -18.67
N ALA A 395 -9.12 -26.22 -19.20
CA ALA A 395 -9.45 -27.43 -18.45
C ALA A 395 -8.40 -28.53 -18.70
N ALA A 396 -7.97 -29.21 -17.63
CA ALA A 396 -7.18 -30.43 -17.76
C ALA A 396 -8.12 -31.61 -18.06
N ASN A 397 -7.75 -32.43 -19.04
CA ASN A 397 -8.52 -33.60 -19.42
C ASN A 397 -8.50 -34.69 -18.34
N ASN A 398 -7.42 -34.75 -17.56
CA ASN A 398 -7.26 -35.62 -16.39
C ASN A 398 -6.79 -34.83 -15.18
N LEU A 399 -7.53 -34.84 -14.07
CA LEU A 399 -7.20 -34.11 -12.86
C LEU A 399 -6.02 -34.69 -12.07
N SER A 400 -5.67 -35.98 -12.30
CA SER A 400 -4.49 -36.60 -11.69
C SER A 400 -3.18 -36.21 -12.37
N LEU A 401 -3.24 -35.53 -13.53
CA LEU A 401 -2.10 -35.07 -14.33
C LEU A 401 -1.01 -34.39 -13.47
N PHE A 402 -1.40 -33.43 -12.68
CA PHE A 402 -0.46 -32.63 -11.86
C PHE A 402 0.26 -33.41 -10.76
N THR A 403 -0.28 -34.57 -10.38
CA THR A 403 0.34 -35.46 -9.39
C THR A 403 1.21 -36.52 -10.06
N GLN A 404 0.81 -36.98 -11.24
CA GLN A 404 1.52 -38.01 -12.01
C GLN A 404 2.69 -37.42 -12.81
N GLN A 405 2.49 -36.20 -13.33
CA GLN A 405 3.45 -35.45 -14.16
C GLN A 405 3.59 -34.03 -13.57
N PRO A 406 4.45 -33.84 -12.55
CA PRO A 406 4.55 -32.56 -11.81
C PRO A 406 4.99 -31.36 -12.67
N GLU A 407 5.65 -31.59 -13.83
CA GLU A 407 6.01 -30.56 -14.81
C GLU A 407 4.81 -29.75 -15.27
N HIS A 408 3.63 -30.35 -15.31
CA HIS A 408 2.39 -29.66 -15.67
C HIS A 408 1.96 -28.57 -14.68
N ILE A 409 2.60 -28.51 -13.50
CA ILE A 409 2.43 -27.39 -12.57
C ILE A 409 3.00 -26.09 -13.18
N LEU A 410 4.05 -26.17 -14.00
CA LEU A 410 4.61 -25.02 -14.73
C LEU A 410 4.05 -24.91 -16.16
N ILE A 411 3.67 -26.01 -16.79
CA ILE A 411 3.12 -26.00 -18.15
C ILE A 411 1.76 -25.29 -18.19
N LEU A 412 0.86 -25.53 -17.23
CA LEU A 412 -0.47 -24.92 -17.20
C LEU A 412 -0.40 -23.37 -17.22
N PRO A 413 0.39 -22.68 -16.36
CA PRO A 413 0.54 -21.23 -16.44
C PRO A 413 1.16 -20.74 -17.74
N HIS A 414 2.03 -21.54 -18.36
CA HIS A 414 2.63 -21.21 -19.65
C HIS A 414 1.60 -21.25 -20.79
N ILE A 415 0.67 -22.20 -20.76
CA ILE A 415 -0.45 -22.24 -21.73
C ILE A 415 -1.29 -20.96 -21.59
N LEU A 416 -1.61 -20.54 -20.37
CA LEU A 416 -2.34 -19.27 -20.13
C LEU A 416 -1.56 -18.05 -20.63
N GLN A 417 -0.24 -18.09 -20.55
CA GLN A 417 0.63 -17.02 -21.01
C GLN A 417 0.63 -16.90 -22.55
N THR A 418 0.57 -18.02 -23.25
CA THR A 418 0.69 -18.10 -24.72
C THR A 418 -0.65 -18.01 -25.47
N HIS A 419 -1.78 -18.30 -24.78
CA HIS A 419 -3.12 -18.30 -25.37
C HIS A 419 -3.95 -17.14 -24.83
N ARG A 420 -4.01 -16.02 -25.55
CA ARG A 420 -4.66 -14.77 -25.13
C ARG A 420 -6.18 -14.86 -24.94
N ASP A 421 -6.82 -15.78 -25.64
CA ASP A 421 -8.26 -16.04 -25.58
C ASP A 421 -8.67 -16.86 -24.35
N ILE A 422 -7.69 -17.42 -23.64
CA ILE A 422 -7.89 -18.14 -22.37
C ILE A 422 -7.57 -17.20 -21.21
N ASN A 423 -8.57 -16.88 -20.41
CA ASN A 423 -8.42 -15.96 -19.28
C ASN A 423 -8.81 -16.58 -17.93
N GLN A 424 -9.26 -17.81 -17.91
CA GLN A 424 -9.70 -18.54 -16.72
C GLN A 424 -9.17 -19.97 -16.70
N ILE A 425 -9.07 -20.54 -15.50
CA ILE A 425 -8.81 -21.96 -15.28
C ILE A 425 -10.10 -22.59 -14.76
N ALA A 426 -10.48 -23.75 -15.31
CA ALA A 426 -11.63 -24.50 -14.81
C ALA A 426 -11.48 -24.80 -13.31
N PRO A 427 -12.49 -24.59 -12.48
CA PRO A 427 -12.35 -24.66 -11.01
C PRO A 427 -11.83 -25.99 -10.50
N LYS A 428 -12.23 -27.10 -11.14
CA LYS A 428 -11.72 -28.44 -10.81
C LYS A 428 -10.25 -28.60 -11.16
N THR A 429 -9.83 -28.06 -12.30
CA THR A 429 -8.43 -28.01 -12.73
C THR A 429 -7.59 -27.19 -11.78
N LEU A 430 -8.05 -25.97 -11.42
CA LEU A 430 -7.38 -25.07 -10.49
C LEU A 430 -7.20 -25.72 -9.12
N ARG A 431 -8.24 -26.40 -8.61
CA ARG A 431 -8.18 -27.14 -7.35
C ARG A 431 -7.14 -28.27 -7.41
N ALA A 432 -7.14 -29.07 -8.47
CA ALA A 432 -6.22 -30.18 -8.63
C ALA A 432 -4.77 -29.68 -8.75
N TRP A 433 -4.55 -28.64 -9.55
CA TRP A 433 -3.28 -27.96 -9.70
C TRP A 433 -2.74 -27.43 -8.38
N TRP A 434 -3.56 -26.67 -7.63
CA TRP A 434 -3.19 -26.15 -6.31
C TRP A 434 -2.90 -27.27 -5.30
N ALA A 435 -3.74 -28.30 -5.25
CA ALA A 435 -3.57 -29.43 -4.34
C ALA A 435 -2.29 -30.23 -4.62
N ALA A 436 -1.94 -30.41 -5.89
CA ALA A 436 -0.67 -31.03 -6.29
C ALA A 436 0.53 -30.15 -5.93
N ALA A 437 0.43 -28.84 -6.17
CA ALA A 437 1.48 -27.89 -5.84
C ALA A 437 1.82 -27.87 -4.33
N GLN A 438 0.82 -28.09 -3.45
CA GLN A 438 1.07 -28.18 -2.01
C GLN A 438 1.96 -29.37 -1.59
N LYS A 439 2.09 -30.39 -2.46
CA LYS A 439 2.88 -31.61 -2.21
C LYS A 439 4.29 -31.53 -2.80
N LEU A 440 4.61 -30.45 -3.54
CA LEU A 440 5.95 -30.28 -4.11
C LEU A 440 7.01 -30.17 -3.00
N ASP A 441 8.08 -30.91 -3.17
CA ASP A 441 9.28 -30.88 -2.34
C ASP A 441 10.42 -30.09 -3.00
N HIS A 442 11.57 -30.03 -2.31
CA HIS A 442 12.77 -29.34 -2.77
C HIS A 442 13.41 -29.94 -4.04
N ARG A 443 13.02 -31.14 -4.47
CA ARG A 443 13.54 -31.79 -5.69
C ARG A 443 12.90 -31.22 -6.94
N PHE A 444 11.74 -30.61 -6.81
CA PHE A 444 10.99 -30.09 -7.94
C PHE A 444 11.82 -29.04 -8.73
N ASN A 445 12.48 -28.12 -8.05
CA ASN A 445 13.31 -27.09 -8.68
C ASN A 445 14.72 -27.58 -9.07
N GLN A 446 15.06 -28.85 -8.75
CA GLN A 446 16.35 -29.42 -9.13
C GLN A 446 16.28 -30.10 -10.51
N HIS A 447 15.11 -30.46 -11.00
CA HIS A 447 14.93 -31.14 -12.25
C HIS A 447 15.23 -30.22 -13.45
N PRO A 448 16.10 -30.61 -14.41
CA PRO A 448 16.49 -29.73 -15.52
C PRO A 448 15.33 -29.24 -16.38
N ALA A 449 14.35 -30.10 -16.67
CA ALA A 449 13.17 -29.73 -17.44
C ALA A 449 12.32 -28.67 -16.75
N HIS A 450 12.15 -28.75 -15.42
CA HIS A 450 11.40 -27.73 -14.67
C HIS A 450 12.13 -26.40 -14.64
N ARG A 451 13.47 -26.41 -14.63
CA ARG A 451 14.29 -25.18 -14.71
C ARG A 451 14.15 -24.52 -16.07
N ALA A 452 14.24 -25.30 -17.15
CA ALA A 452 14.03 -24.79 -18.49
C ALA A 452 12.62 -24.19 -18.65
N GLN A 453 11.60 -24.91 -18.15
CA GLN A 453 10.20 -24.46 -18.20
C GLN A 453 10.00 -23.16 -17.42
N PHE A 454 10.64 -23.01 -16.23
CA PHE A 454 10.54 -21.78 -15.45
C PHE A 454 11.20 -20.59 -16.16
N LEU A 455 12.38 -20.77 -16.77
CA LEU A 455 13.04 -19.71 -17.56
C LEU A 455 12.22 -19.31 -18.77
N GLN A 456 11.46 -20.22 -19.36
CA GLN A 456 10.63 -19.94 -20.54
C GLN A 456 9.58 -18.86 -20.27
N PHE A 457 9.09 -18.72 -19.02
CA PHE A 457 8.17 -17.61 -18.66
C PHE A 457 8.75 -16.25 -18.99
N PHE A 458 10.05 -16.05 -18.78
CA PHE A 458 10.76 -14.76 -18.95
C PHE A 458 11.07 -14.45 -20.41
N HIS A 459 11.10 -15.46 -21.27
CA HIS A 459 11.32 -15.31 -22.70
C HIS A 459 10.03 -15.08 -23.51
N THR A 460 8.88 -15.25 -22.89
CA THR A 460 7.59 -15.03 -23.53
C THR A 460 7.20 -13.55 -23.47
N ASN A 461 6.87 -12.96 -24.62
CA ASN A 461 6.62 -11.53 -24.73
C ASN A 461 5.40 -11.01 -23.98
N GLU A 462 4.51 -11.86 -23.47
CA GLU A 462 3.28 -11.46 -22.82
C GLU A 462 2.95 -12.30 -21.60
N GLY A 463 2.01 -11.84 -20.79
CA GLY A 463 1.44 -12.59 -19.68
C GLY A 463 2.36 -12.87 -18.49
N LEU A 464 3.66 -12.49 -18.51
CA LEU A 464 4.62 -12.80 -17.45
C LEU A 464 4.16 -12.34 -16.05
N THR A 465 3.69 -11.11 -15.94
CA THR A 465 3.22 -10.55 -14.67
C THR A 465 2.02 -11.33 -14.14
N HIS A 466 1.07 -11.66 -15.00
CA HIS A 466 -0.10 -12.48 -14.64
C HIS A 466 0.32 -13.87 -14.15
N THR A 467 1.21 -14.52 -14.89
CA THR A 467 1.77 -15.83 -14.56
C THR A 467 2.44 -15.85 -13.20
N LEU A 468 3.35 -14.91 -12.94
CA LEU A 468 4.05 -14.83 -11.65
C LEU A 468 3.12 -14.48 -10.49
N ARG A 469 2.13 -13.61 -10.70
CA ARG A 469 1.08 -13.33 -9.71
C ARG A 469 0.24 -14.57 -9.40
N LEU A 470 -0.12 -15.35 -10.41
CA LEU A 470 -0.84 -16.62 -10.25
C LEU A 470 0.01 -17.62 -9.44
N LEU A 471 1.28 -17.82 -9.83
CA LEU A 471 2.20 -18.69 -9.11
C LEU A 471 2.42 -18.22 -7.65
N ASN A 472 2.53 -16.90 -7.42
CA ASN A 472 2.64 -16.32 -6.08
C ASN A 472 1.34 -16.52 -5.28
N LEU A 473 0.18 -16.25 -5.87
CA LEU A 473 -1.11 -16.41 -5.18
C LEU A 473 -1.30 -17.84 -4.69
N TYR A 474 -1.06 -18.85 -5.54
CA TYR A 474 -1.26 -20.25 -5.18
C TYR A 474 -0.05 -20.91 -4.50
N GLY A 475 0.98 -20.11 -4.14
CA GLY A 475 2.13 -20.55 -3.34
C GLY A 475 3.15 -21.39 -4.08
N ILE A 476 3.06 -21.48 -5.41
CA ILE A 476 3.98 -22.29 -6.25
C ILE A 476 5.33 -21.60 -6.35
N LEU A 477 5.34 -20.28 -6.49
CA LEU A 477 6.59 -19.52 -6.55
C LEU A 477 7.45 -19.73 -5.29
N ALA A 478 6.84 -19.79 -4.11
CA ALA A 478 7.52 -20.08 -2.84
C ALA A 478 8.01 -21.53 -2.72
N ARG A 479 7.43 -22.46 -3.48
CA ARG A 479 7.89 -23.86 -3.58
C ARG A 479 9.05 -24.01 -4.57
N TYR A 480 9.00 -23.24 -5.64
CA TYR A 480 10.05 -23.24 -6.65
C TYR A 480 11.29 -22.46 -6.20
N LEU A 481 11.11 -21.31 -5.58
CA LEU A 481 12.14 -20.46 -4.96
C LEU A 481 11.95 -20.47 -3.44
N PRO A 482 12.68 -21.33 -2.70
CA PRO A 482 12.49 -21.42 -1.25
C PRO A 482 12.68 -20.11 -0.49
N GLN A 483 13.56 -19.22 -0.96
CA GLN A 483 13.80 -17.89 -0.40
C GLN A 483 12.54 -17.01 -0.47
N TRP A 484 11.70 -17.17 -1.50
CA TRP A 484 10.44 -16.46 -1.68
C TRP A 484 9.46 -16.68 -0.53
N HIS A 485 9.54 -17.85 0.11
CA HIS A 485 8.66 -18.17 1.25
C HIS A 485 8.75 -17.14 2.39
N ASN A 486 9.94 -16.58 2.60
CA ASN A 486 10.20 -15.64 3.69
C ASN A 486 9.58 -14.26 3.45
N ILE A 487 9.43 -13.88 2.19
CA ILE A 487 8.94 -12.55 1.81
C ILE A 487 7.45 -12.50 1.48
N VAL A 488 6.77 -13.66 1.35
CA VAL A 488 5.33 -13.71 1.06
C VAL A 488 4.52 -13.07 2.18
N GLY A 489 3.90 -11.92 1.90
CA GLY A 489 3.14 -11.15 2.87
C GLY A 489 4.00 -10.47 3.94
N LEU A 490 5.33 -10.44 3.77
CA LEU A 490 6.24 -9.71 4.65
C LEU A 490 6.07 -8.21 4.41
N LEU A 491 5.57 -7.49 5.39
CA LEU A 491 5.54 -6.04 5.37
C LEU A 491 6.75 -5.49 6.11
N GLN A 492 7.53 -4.63 5.45
CA GLN A 492 8.51 -3.81 6.15
C GLN A 492 7.79 -2.63 6.80
N HIS A 493 7.87 -2.57 8.13
CA HIS A 493 7.30 -1.46 8.88
C HIS A 493 8.26 -0.26 8.83
N ASP A 494 8.25 0.43 7.68
CA ASP A 494 9.02 1.63 7.41
C ASP A 494 8.18 2.70 6.71
N LEU A 495 8.76 3.88 6.49
CA LEU A 495 8.07 5.02 5.89
C LEU A 495 7.98 4.94 4.35
N TYR A 496 8.71 4.01 3.72
CA TYR A 496 8.81 3.93 2.27
C TYR A 496 7.81 2.98 1.63
N HIS A 497 7.80 1.72 2.10
CA HIS A 497 7.06 0.65 1.48
C HIS A 497 5.60 0.68 1.89
N ILE A 498 4.70 0.64 0.92
CA ILE A 498 3.25 0.52 1.16
C ILE A 498 2.72 -0.87 0.83
N TYR A 499 3.54 -1.72 0.21
CA TYR A 499 3.20 -3.08 -0.20
C TYR A 499 4.06 -4.11 0.54
N PRO A 500 3.56 -5.33 0.77
CA PRO A 500 4.40 -6.47 1.12
C PRO A 500 5.50 -6.70 0.08
N VAL A 501 6.62 -7.27 0.51
CA VAL A 501 7.81 -7.42 -0.33
C VAL A 501 7.55 -8.24 -1.60
N ASP A 502 6.77 -9.33 -1.50
CA ASP A 502 6.39 -10.14 -2.66
C ASP A 502 5.55 -9.37 -3.69
N ASP A 503 4.64 -8.51 -3.25
CA ASP A 503 3.85 -7.66 -4.15
C ASP A 503 4.66 -6.51 -4.73
N HIS A 504 5.57 -5.91 -3.93
CA HIS A 504 6.50 -4.90 -4.42
C HIS A 504 7.35 -5.45 -5.57
N ILE A 505 7.98 -6.61 -5.39
CA ILE A 505 8.78 -7.28 -6.41
C ILE A 505 7.98 -7.52 -7.70
N LEU A 506 6.77 -8.07 -7.57
CA LEU A 506 5.90 -8.33 -8.72
C LEU A 506 5.38 -7.04 -9.38
N THR A 507 5.29 -5.95 -8.64
CA THR A 507 4.92 -4.63 -9.17
C THR A 507 6.09 -3.98 -9.89
N THR A 508 7.33 -4.11 -9.38
CA THR A 508 8.57 -3.69 -10.08
C THR A 508 8.68 -4.38 -11.44
N LEU A 509 8.46 -5.70 -11.46
CA LEU A 509 8.45 -6.47 -12.70
C LEU A 509 7.32 -6.04 -13.64
N ALA A 510 6.13 -5.74 -13.12
CA ALA A 510 5.01 -5.24 -13.92
C ALA A 510 5.34 -3.90 -14.59
N HIS A 511 6.04 -2.98 -13.88
CA HIS A 511 6.50 -1.72 -14.46
C HIS A 511 7.50 -1.94 -15.58
N LEU A 512 8.49 -2.84 -15.42
CA LEU A 512 9.43 -3.20 -16.49
C LEU A 512 8.70 -3.77 -17.70
N ARG A 513 7.74 -4.70 -17.48
CA ARG A 513 6.93 -5.25 -18.57
C ARG A 513 6.11 -4.18 -19.28
N ARG A 514 5.57 -3.22 -18.56
CA ARG A 514 4.80 -2.11 -19.11
C ARG A 514 5.66 -1.23 -20.04
N LEU A 515 6.91 -0.99 -19.68
CA LEU A 515 7.87 -0.25 -20.53
C LEU A 515 8.20 -1.00 -21.83
N ALA A 516 8.17 -2.34 -21.83
CA ALA A 516 8.43 -3.14 -23.01
C ALA A 516 7.26 -3.18 -24.00
N GLN A 517 6.06 -2.72 -23.61
CA GLN A 517 4.85 -2.77 -24.43
C GLN A 517 4.66 -1.47 -25.23
N GLU A 518 4.49 -1.58 -26.54
CA GLU A 518 4.32 -0.42 -27.43
C GLU A 518 3.09 0.44 -27.06
N GLU A 519 2.01 -0.20 -26.63
CA GLU A 519 0.75 0.44 -26.22
C GLU A 519 0.97 1.48 -25.11
N HIS A 520 2.02 1.31 -24.29
CA HIS A 520 2.37 2.14 -23.13
C HIS A 520 3.55 3.09 -23.36
N SER A 521 4.12 3.12 -24.57
CA SER A 521 5.30 3.93 -24.86
C SER A 521 5.07 5.44 -24.64
N HIS A 522 3.82 5.89 -24.79
CA HIS A 522 3.42 7.28 -24.57
C HIS A 522 3.57 7.76 -23.12
N GLU A 523 3.59 6.83 -22.14
CA GLU A 523 3.71 7.18 -20.72
C GLU A 523 5.13 7.59 -20.32
N ASN A 524 6.12 6.99 -20.96
CA ASN A 524 7.54 7.35 -20.79
C ASN A 524 8.35 6.91 -22.02
N PRO A 525 8.36 7.74 -23.09
CA PRO A 525 8.92 7.35 -24.38
C PRO A 525 10.39 6.94 -24.32
N ALA A 526 11.22 7.67 -23.54
CA ALA A 526 12.65 7.38 -23.43
C ALA A 526 12.94 6.03 -22.78
N LEU A 527 12.31 5.75 -21.64
CA LEU A 527 12.49 4.47 -20.95
C LEU A 527 11.87 3.32 -21.74
N SER A 528 10.74 3.54 -22.41
CA SER A 528 10.12 2.51 -23.25
C SER A 528 11.02 2.17 -24.44
N THR A 529 11.59 3.15 -25.12
CA THR A 529 12.55 2.92 -26.20
C THR A 529 13.77 2.12 -25.68
N LEU A 530 14.31 2.53 -24.52
CA LEU A 530 15.45 1.84 -23.91
C LEU A 530 15.11 0.38 -23.58
N MET A 531 13.94 0.13 -23.00
CA MET A 531 13.50 -1.23 -22.62
C MET A 531 13.20 -2.11 -23.84
N GLN A 532 12.52 -1.58 -24.86
CA GLN A 532 12.17 -2.32 -26.06
C GLN A 532 13.39 -2.79 -26.86
N HIS A 533 14.47 -1.99 -26.87
CA HIS A 533 15.73 -2.32 -27.54
C HIS A 533 16.74 -3.02 -26.64
N HIS A 534 16.39 -3.26 -25.36
CA HIS A 534 17.32 -3.89 -24.42
C HIS A 534 17.54 -5.36 -24.76
N PRO A 535 18.82 -5.81 -25.01
CA PRO A 535 19.08 -7.17 -25.50
C PRO A 535 18.85 -8.26 -24.45
N LYS A 536 18.86 -7.90 -23.16
CA LYS A 536 18.80 -8.82 -22.02
C LYS A 536 17.54 -8.63 -21.17
N GLN A 537 16.38 -8.38 -21.81
CA GLN A 537 15.10 -8.22 -21.08
C GLN A 537 14.81 -9.37 -20.10
N PRO A 538 14.99 -10.67 -20.44
CA PRO A 538 14.75 -11.77 -19.50
C PRO A 538 15.60 -11.67 -18.23
N ILE A 539 16.86 -11.25 -18.36
CA ILE A 539 17.78 -11.08 -17.21
C ILE A 539 17.32 -9.91 -16.33
N LEU A 540 16.82 -8.84 -16.95
CA LEU A 540 16.28 -7.70 -16.21
C LEU A 540 15.01 -8.06 -15.42
N TYR A 541 14.14 -8.91 -15.97
CA TYR A 541 12.98 -9.43 -15.24
C TYR A 541 13.41 -10.37 -14.09
N LEU A 542 14.44 -11.19 -14.30
CA LEU A 542 15.01 -11.99 -13.22
C LEU A 542 15.65 -11.12 -12.14
N ALA A 543 16.36 -10.05 -12.53
CA ALA A 543 16.92 -9.11 -11.58
C ALA A 543 15.84 -8.44 -10.74
N ALA A 544 14.72 -8.04 -11.36
CA ALA A 544 13.55 -7.54 -10.63
C ALA A 544 12.96 -8.59 -9.69
N LEU A 545 12.95 -9.88 -10.06
CA LEU A 545 12.44 -10.94 -9.19
C LEU A 545 13.36 -11.15 -7.96
N PHE A 546 14.65 -10.90 -8.08
CA PHE A 546 15.65 -11.23 -7.06
C PHE A 546 16.12 -10.02 -6.23
N HIS A 547 15.93 -8.77 -6.66
CA HIS A 547 16.56 -7.60 -6.01
C HIS A 547 16.29 -7.52 -4.52
N ASP A 548 15.09 -7.88 -4.08
CA ASP A 548 14.62 -7.79 -2.70
C ASP A 548 14.33 -9.17 -2.05
N ILE A 549 14.67 -10.26 -2.70
CA ILE A 549 14.31 -11.63 -2.25
C ILE A 549 14.89 -12.01 -0.87
N ALA A 550 15.93 -11.34 -0.44
CA ALA A 550 16.60 -11.60 0.83
C ALA A 550 16.14 -10.69 1.99
N LYS A 551 15.17 -9.82 1.77
CA LYS A 551 14.59 -8.99 2.84
C LYS A 551 14.05 -9.84 3.99
N GLY A 552 14.14 -9.35 5.22
CA GLY A 552 13.67 -10.04 6.43
C GLY A 552 14.61 -11.14 6.97
N ARG A 553 15.76 -11.39 6.34
CA ARG A 553 16.72 -12.40 6.84
C ARG A 553 17.80 -11.84 7.77
N GLY A 554 17.80 -10.51 7.99
CA GLY A 554 18.87 -9.82 8.71
C GLY A 554 20.12 -9.64 7.82
N GLY A 555 20.93 -8.61 8.12
CA GLY A 555 22.11 -8.26 7.34
C GLY A 555 21.80 -7.50 6.05
N ASP A 556 22.77 -7.38 5.16
CA ASP A 556 22.64 -6.71 3.86
C ASP A 556 21.86 -7.58 2.87
N HIS A 557 20.60 -7.20 2.60
CA HIS A 557 19.72 -7.96 1.69
C HIS A 557 20.22 -7.96 0.24
N ALA A 558 20.93 -6.91 -0.21
CA ALA A 558 21.46 -6.84 -1.56
C ALA A 558 22.59 -7.86 -1.75
N GLN A 559 23.50 -7.99 -0.78
CA GLN A 559 24.57 -8.98 -0.79
C GLN A 559 24.02 -10.41 -0.70
N LEU A 560 23.06 -10.66 0.22
CA LEU A 560 22.44 -11.97 0.39
C LEU A 560 21.61 -12.35 -0.85
N GLY A 561 20.88 -11.39 -1.43
CA GLY A 561 20.10 -11.57 -2.66
C GLY A 561 20.99 -11.88 -3.87
N ALA A 562 22.15 -11.23 -3.99
CA ALA A 562 23.12 -11.51 -5.03
C ALA A 562 23.68 -12.94 -4.94
N GLN A 563 23.93 -13.45 -3.73
CA GLN A 563 24.33 -14.85 -3.53
C GLN A 563 23.21 -15.82 -3.97
N ASP A 564 21.94 -15.50 -3.67
CA ASP A 564 20.80 -16.32 -4.09
C ASP A 564 20.64 -16.28 -5.62
N ALA A 565 20.81 -15.10 -6.24
CA ALA A 565 20.77 -14.92 -7.69
C ALA A 565 21.90 -15.69 -8.40
N ALA A 566 23.12 -15.68 -7.86
CA ALA A 566 24.25 -16.44 -8.39
C ALA A 566 23.99 -17.96 -8.35
N ARG A 567 23.47 -18.47 -7.22
CA ARG A 567 23.08 -19.88 -7.08
C ARG A 567 21.98 -20.27 -8.07
N PHE A 568 20.99 -19.38 -8.25
CA PHE A 568 19.92 -19.58 -9.24
C PHE A 568 20.49 -19.62 -10.66
N ALA A 569 21.33 -18.66 -11.02
CA ALA A 569 21.96 -18.57 -12.35
C ALA A 569 22.78 -19.83 -12.68
N GLN A 570 23.58 -20.29 -11.73
CA GLN A 570 24.36 -21.54 -11.87
C GLN A 570 23.43 -22.76 -12.04
N ALA A 571 22.42 -22.88 -11.19
CA ALA A 571 21.48 -24.01 -11.22
C ALA A 571 20.67 -24.05 -12.52
N HIS A 572 20.35 -22.91 -13.09
CA HIS A 572 19.58 -22.78 -14.34
C HIS A 572 20.47 -22.67 -15.59
N GLN A 573 21.79 -22.86 -15.45
CA GLN A 573 22.77 -22.87 -16.53
C GLN A 573 22.73 -21.59 -17.39
N LEU A 574 22.58 -20.42 -16.75
CA LEU A 574 22.69 -19.14 -17.45
C LEU A 574 24.14 -18.97 -17.96
N THR A 575 24.30 -18.25 -19.06
CA THR A 575 25.64 -17.93 -19.56
C THR A 575 26.46 -17.18 -18.52
N PRO A 576 27.81 -17.26 -18.55
CA PRO A 576 28.64 -16.51 -17.59
C PRO A 576 28.35 -15.01 -17.61
N HIS A 577 28.09 -14.43 -18.77
CA HIS A 577 27.73 -13.03 -18.93
C HIS A 577 26.38 -12.70 -18.29
N ASP A 578 25.35 -13.52 -18.55
CA ASP A 578 24.02 -13.32 -17.95
C ASP A 578 24.01 -13.52 -16.45
N SER A 579 24.83 -14.47 -15.96
CA SER A 579 25.02 -14.71 -14.52
C SER A 579 25.68 -13.51 -13.81
N ASP A 580 26.74 -12.93 -14.44
CA ASP A 580 27.40 -11.73 -13.92
C ASP A 580 26.42 -10.53 -13.90
N LEU A 581 25.72 -10.30 -15.00
CA LEU A 581 24.74 -9.20 -15.09
C LEU A 581 23.64 -9.33 -14.03
N LEU A 582 23.03 -10.52 -13.90
CA LEU A 582 21.98 -10.77 -12.89
C LEU A 582 22.50 -10.53 -11.47
N THR A 583 23.63 -11.14 -11.14
CA THR A 583 24.22 -11.07 -9.80
C THR A 583 24.65 -9.64 -9.45
N TRP A 584 25.23 -8.94 -10.43
CA TRP A 584 25.64 -7.54 -10.26
C TRP A 584 24.43 -6.62 -10.07
N LEU A 585 23.36 -6.77 -10.88
CA LEU A 585 22.15 -5.96 -10.76
C LEU A 585 21.50 -6.13 -9.39
N VAL A 586 21.38 -7.35 -8.88
CA VAL A 586 20.83 -7.60 -7.56
C VAL A 586 21.67 -6.99 -6.46
N ARG A 587 23.00 -7.09 -6.56
CA ARG A 587 23.94 -6.50 -5.59
C ARG A 587 23.90 -4.98 -5.58
N GLU A 588 23.81 -4.37 -6.76
CA GLU A 588 23.98 -2.93 -6.96
C GLU A 588 22.65 -2.19 -7.22
N HIS A 589 21.47 -2.84 -7.01
CA HIS A 589 20.17 -2.25 -7.34
C HIS A 589 19.91 -0.91 -6.64
N LEU A 590 20.52 -0.67 -5.47
CA LEU A 590 20.42 0.58 -4.72
C LEU A 590 21.45 1.65 -5.15
N LEU A 591 22.49 1.27 -5.90
CA LEU A 591 23.61 2.14 -6.22
C LEU A 591 23.16 3.44 -6.90
N MET A 592 22.38 3.33 -7.98
CA MET A 592 21.94 4.50 -8.73
C MET A 592 21.03 5.42 -7.92
N SER A 593 20.11 4.87 -7.16
CA SER A 593 19.22 5.65 -6.30
C SER A 593 19.98 6.35 -5.16
N GLN A 594 20.98 5.69 -4.58
CA GLN A 594 21.81 6.27 -3.53
C GLN A 594 22.68 7.40 -4.09
N THR A 595 23.40 7.16 -5.19
CA THR A 595 24.23 8.20 -5.83
C THR A 595 23.39 9.40 -6.25
N ALA A 596 22.26 9.13 -6.94
CA ALA A 596 21.36 10.21 -7.39
C ALA A 596 20.79 11.02 -6.23
N GLN A 597 20.51 10.43 -5.09
CA GLN A 597 19.84 11.10 -3.97
C GLN A 597 20.82 11.68 -2.93
N LYS A 598 22.00 11.10 -2.76
CA LYS A 598 22.93 11.46 -1.66
C LYS A 598 24.16 12.25 -2.10
N GLU A 599 24.55 12.17 -3.39
CA GLU A 599 25.79 12.76 -3.87
C GLU A 599 25.52 13.91 -4.86
N ASP A 600 26.48 14.81 -5.04
CA ASP A 600 26.37 15.89 -6.05
C ASP A 600 26.71 15.35 -7.45
N ILE A 601 25.66 14.91 -8.17
CA ILE A 601 25.79 14.37 -9.54
C ILE A 601 26.25 15.42 -10.58
N SER A 602 26.51 16.65 -10.18
CA SER A 602 27.14 17.66 -11.05
C SER A 602 28.65 17.64 -10.92
N ASP A 603 29.19 16.97 -9.91
CA ASP A 603 30.63 16.78 -9.73
C ASP A 603 31.12 15.67 -10.67
N PRO A 604 32.06 15.99 -11.59
CA PRO A 604 32.63 15.00 -12.50
C PRO A 604 33.29 13.81 -11.79
N THR A 605 33.84 14.00 -10.59
CA THR A 605 34.50 12.94 -9.82
C THR A 605 33.47 11.90 -9.36
N ILE A 606 32.27 12.34 -8.95
CA ILE A 606 31.16 11.44 -8.58
C ILE A 606 30.70 10.64 -9.81
N ILE A 607 30.53 11.29 -10.96
CA ILE A 607 30.18 10.60 -12.21
C ILE A 607 31.23 9.59 -12.60
N GLN A 608 32.51 9.92 -12.45
CA GLN A 608 33.62 9.02 -12.74
C GLN A 608 33.63 7.80 -11.80
N LYS A 609 33.49 8.00 -10.48
CA LYS A 609 33.37 6.91 -9.48
C LYS A 609 32.18 5.99 -9.79
N PHE A 610 31.02 6.58 -10.12
CA PHE A 610 29.83 5.83 -10.49
C PHE A 610 30.04 5.05 -11.80
N ALA A 611 30.62 5.67 -12.84
CA ALA A 611 30.92 5.02 -14.12
C ALA A 611 31.91 3.83 -13.96
N GLN A 612 32.94 3.98 -13.13
CA GLN A 612 33.90 2.89 -12.81
C GLN A 612 33.18 1.69 -12.15
N ARG A 613 32.20 1.95 -11.30
CA ARG A 613 31.42 0.91 -10.62
C ARG A 613 30.39 0.23 -11.54
N VAL A 614 29.80 0.97 -12.46
CA VAL A 614 28.86 0.47 -13.47
C VAL A 614 29.59 -0.27 -14.61
N GLN A 615 30.79 0.17 -15.02
CA GLN A 615 31.70 -0.46 -15.96
C GLN A 615 31.30 -0.34 -17.45
N ASN A 616 30.08 -0.58 -17.85
CA ASN A 616 29.67 -0.58 -19.26
C ASN A 616 28.23 -0.10 -19.46
N GLN A 617 27.85 0.15 -20.73
CA GLN A 617 26.55 0.68 -21.11
C GLN A 617 25.42 -0.29 -20.79
N GLU A 618 25.60 -1.60 -20.97
CA GLU A 618 24.57 -2.61 -20.71
C GLU A 618 24.17 -2.63 -19.23
N LYS A 619 25.15 -2.59 -18.31
CA LYS A 619 24.90 -2.48 -16.87
C LYS A 619 24.24 -1.16 -16.50
N LEU A 620 24.62 -0.05 -17.15
CA LEU A 620 24.02 1.26 -16.94
C LEU A 620 22.54 1.27 -17.33
N ASP A 621 22.23 0.78 -18.54
CA ASP A 621 20.86 0.72 -19.06
C ASP A 621 19.97 -0.15 -18.18
N SER A 622 20.50 -1.34 -17.83
CA SER A 622 19.80 -2.28 -16.95
C SER A 622 19.51 -1.70 -15.56
N LEU A 623 20.52 -1.07 -14.96
CA LEU A 623 20.40 -0.47 -13.62
C LEU A 623 19.42 0.71 -13.62
N TYR A 624 19.45 1.55 -14.65
CA TYR A 624 18.54 2.68 -14.79
C TYR A 624 17.08 2.22 -14.88
N LEU A 625 16.79 1.26 -15.78
CA LEU A 625 15.46 0.68 -15.93
C LEU A 625 14.96 0.03 -14.62
N LEU A 626 15.81 -0.77 -13.98
CA LEU A 626 15.47 -1.42 -12.72
C LEU A 626 15.20 -0.40 -11.61
N THR A 627 16.07 0.60 -11.44
CA THR A 627 15.94 1.61 -10.39
C THR A 627 14.67 2.45 -10.53
N VAL A 628 14.33 2.89 -11.77
CA VAL A 628 13.09 3.65 -12.00
C VAL A 628 11.86 2.80 -11.66
N CYS A 629 11.84 1.53 -12.09
CA CYS A 629 10.70 0.64 -11.85
C CYS A 629 10.57 0.27 -10.37
N ASP A 630 11.67 0.07 -9.66
CA ASP A 630 11.70 -0.21 -8.24
C ASP A 630 11.13 0.97 -7.41
N ILE A 631 11.61 2.19 -7.65
CA ILE A 631 11.11 3.39 -6.95
C ILE A 631 9.60 3.59 -7.23
N ARG A 632 9.15 3.42 -8.46
CA ARG A 632 7.73 3.53 -8.83
C ARG A 632 6.88 2.46 -8.15
N ALA A 633 7.41 1.27 -7.94
CA ALA A 633 6.74 0.16 -7.27
C ALA A 633 6.70 0.30 -5.75
N THR A 634 7.60 1.07 -5.15
CA THR A 634 7.69 1.23 -3.69
C THR A 634 6.49 2.01 -3.14
N ASN A 635 6.21 3.18 -3.71
CA ASN A 635 5.07 4.02 -3.34
C ASN A 635 4.81 5.04 -4.47
N PRO A 636 3.61 5.09 -5.08
CA PRO A 636 3.28 6.04 -6.14
C PRO A 636 3.51 7.52 -5.77
N LYS A 637 3.41 7.86 -4.47
CA LYS A 637 3.63 9.23 -3.99
C LYS A 637 5.12 9.63 -3.91
N ILE A 638 6.03 8.65 -3.92
CA ILE A 638 7.47 8.90 -3.84
C ILE A 638 8.04 9.27 -5.23
N TRP A 639 7.47 8.74 -6.30
CA TRP A 639 7.86 9.06 -7.65
C TRP A 639 7.34 10.44 -8.05
N ASN A 640 8.23 11.34 -8.44
CA ASN A 640 7.90 12.66 -8.95
C ASN A 640 8.85 13.06 -10.08
N THR A 641 8.53 14.13 -10.79
CA THR A 641 9.27 14.62 -11.94
C THR A 641 10.72 14.96 -11.60
N TRP A 642 10.97 15.45 -10.38
CA TRP A 642 12.32 15.81 -9.96
C TRP A 642 13.22 14.57 -9.80
N LYS A 643 12.74 13.50 -9.19
CA LYS A 643 13.49 12.23 -9.08
C LYS A 643 13.76 11.62 -10.45
N ALA A 644 12.78 11.71 -11.35
CA ALA A 644 12.96 11.29 -12.73
C ALA A 644 14.13 12.06 -13.39
N GLN A 645 14.16 13.39 -13.23
CA GLN A 645 15.22 14.22 -13.77
C GLN A 645 16.60 13.94 -13.16
N LEU A 646 16.67 13.67 -11.85
CA LEU A 646 17.95 13.32 -11.20
C LEU A 646 18.53 12.02 -11.76
N LEU A 647 17.70 10.99 -11.87
CA LEU A 647 18.13 9.70 -12.41
C LEU A 647 18.49 9.80 -13.88
N ASP A 648 17.73 10.57 -14.65
CA ASP A 648 17.98 10.84 -16.06
C ASP A 648 19.30 11.60 -16.26
N GLN A 649 19.56 12.63 -15.45
CA GLN A 649 20.81 13.37 -15.47
C GLN A 649 22.01 12.46 -15.14
N LEU A 650 21.91 11.64 -14.09
CA LEU A 650 22.97 10.70 -13.72
C LEU A 650 23.22 9.69 -14.85
N TYR A 651 22.13 9.16 -15.45
CA TYR A 651 22.20 8.22 -16.57
C TYR A 651 22.96 8.84 -17.77
N HIS A 652 22.54 10.02 -18.24
CA HIS A 652 23.13 10.67 -19.40
C HIS A 652 24.58 11.10 -19.15
N SER A 653 24.90 11.63 -17.97
CA SER A 653 26.27 12.00 -17.61
C SER A 653 27.20 10.78 -17.57
N THR A 654 26.71 9.66 -17.01
CA THR A 654 27.48 8.41 -16.95
C THR A 654 27.64 7.76 -18.32
N ARG A 655 26.59 7.78 -19.15
CA ARG A 655 26.63 7.31 -20.54
C ARG A 655 27.70 8.05 -21.34
N ALA A 656 27.74 9.38 -21.22
CA ALA A 656 28.73 10.21 -21.87
C ALA A 656 30.17 9.91 -21.36
N GLN A 657 30.33 9.62 -20.08
CA GLN A 657 31.63 9.19 -19.50
C GLN A 657 32.06 7.82 -20.04
N LEU A 658 31.18 6.84 -20.10
CA LEU A 658 31.46 5.48 -20.59
C LEU A 658 31.80 5.46 -22.09
N SER A 659 31.17 6.32 -22.90
CA SER A 659 31.45 6.44 -24.34
C SER A 659 32.70 7.23 -24.68
N GLY A 660 33.40 7.78 -23.68
CA GLY A 660 34.56 8.65 -23.90
C GLY A 660 34.18 10.00 -24.58
N SER A 661 32.86 10.25 -24.74
CA SER A 661 32.38 11.47 -25.36
C SER A 661 32.24 12.64 -24.37
N LEU A 662 32.39 12.38 -23.09
CA LEU A 662 32.71 13.40 -22.13
C LEU A 662 34.14 13.88 -22.45
N LYS A 663 34.27 14.80 -23.39
CA LYS A 663 35.28 15.84 -23.19
C LYS A 663 34.94 16.38 -21.82
N THR A 664 35.80 16.09 -20.82
CA THR A 664 35.83 16.88 -19.60
C THR A 664 35.83 18.32 -20.09
N THR A 665 34.66 19.00 -20.03
CA THR A 665 34.62 20.42 -20.32
C THR A 665 35.55 20.98 -19.28
N SER A 666 36.76 21.28 -19.72
CA SER A 666 37.79 21.77 -18.82
C SER A 666 37.26 23.03 -18.16
N ILE A 667 37.72 23.37 -17.00
CA ILE A 667 37.38 24.69 -16.42
C ILE A 667 37.59 25.77 -17.46
N HIS A 668 38.55 25.60 -18.34
CA HIS A 668 38.84 26.47 -19.46
C HIS A 668 37.69 26.53 -20.49
N ASP A 669 37.10 25.43 -20.89
CA ASP A 669 35.97 25.36 -21.82
C ASP A 669 34.71 26.02 -21.21
N ARG A 670 34.50 25.84 -19.89
CA ARG A 670 33.42 26.54 -19.19
C ARG A 670 33.66 28.04 -19.10
N TYR A 671 34.88 28.48 -18.93
CA TYR A 671 35.27 29.88 -19.03
C TYR A 671 35.01 30.45 -20.42
N GLN A 672 35.39 29.72 -21.46
CA GLN A 672 35.15 30.15 -22.85
C GLN A 672 33.67 30.24 -23.15
N HIS A 673 32.88 29.25 -22.79
CA HIS A 673 31.44 29.25 -22.99
C HIS A 673 30.76 30.37 -22.20
N ALA A 674 31.14 30.58 -20.94
CA ALA A 674 30.66 31.67 -20.11
C ALA A 674 31.00 33.04 -20.70
N SER A 675 32.24 33.20 -21.24
CA SER A 675 32.70 34.42 -21.93
C SER A 675 31.87 34.69 -23.18
N GLN A 676 31.53 33.67 -23.95
CA GLN A 676 30.72 33.78 -25.15
C GLN A 676 29.31 34.26 -24.81
N ILE A 677 28.64 33.68 -23.80
CA ILE A 677 27.31 34.10 -23.35
C ILE A 677 27.28 35.58 -22.96
N LEU A 678 28.26 36.03 -22.19
CA LEU A 678 28.34 37.41 -21.77
C LEU A 678 28.69 38.37 -22.93
N ALA A 679 29.54 37.94 -23.87
CA ALA A 679 29.84 38.74 -25.06
C ALA A 679 28.59 38.90 -25.95
N GLU A 680 27.77 37.88 -26.11
CA GLU A 680 26.48 37.96 -26.83
C GLU A 680 25.51 38.95 -26.18
N GLN A 681 25.65 39.21 -24.87
CA GLN A 681 24.91 40.21 -24.10
C GLN A 681 25.58 41.60 -24.06
N ASN A 682 26.55 41.84 -24.92
CA ASN A 682 27.31 43.10 -25.04
C ASN A 682 28.14 43.51 -23.81
N HIS A 683 28.53 42.54 -22.95
CA HIS A 683 29.48 42.82 -21.86
C HIS A 683 30.90 42.97 -22.39
N SER A 684 31.61 43.97 -21.90
CA SER A 684 33.00 44.21 -22.33
C SER A 684 33.94 43.11 -21.78
N PRO A 685 35.06 42.78 -22.49
CA PRO A 685 36.04 41.80 -22.02
C PRO A 685 36.63 42.14 -20.64
N LYS A 686 36.67 43.42 -20.27
CA LYS A 686 37.14 43.88 -18.95
C LYS A 686 36.09 43.56 -17.87
N ALA A 687 34.81 43.79 -18.14
CA ALA A 687 33.70 43.45 -17.24
C ALA A 687 33.59 41.94 -17.03
N ILE A 688 33.72 41.14 -18.09
CA ILE A 688 33.73 39.66 -18.01
C ILE A 688 34.85 39.19 -17.10
N ARG A 689 36.06 39.72 -17.27
CA ARG A 689 37.23 39.34 -16.46
C ARG A 689 37.07 39.72 -15.00
N SER A 690 36.51 40.92 -14.73
CA SER A 690 36.22 41.36 -13.36
C SER A 690 35.19 40.45 -12.67
N LEU A 691 34.14 40.10 -13.38
CA LEU A 691 33.11 39.17 -12.88
C LEU A 691 33.69 37.77 -12.59
N PHE A 692 34.53 37.24 -13.46
CA PHE A 692 35.16 35.92 -13.25
C PHE A 692 36.09 35.92 -12.04
N ASN A 693 36.85 37.01 -11.83
CA ASN A 693 37.67 37.17 -10.64
C ASN A 693 36.80 37.24 -9.37
N ALA A 694 35.66 37.90 -9.41
CA ALA A 694 34.72 38.02 -8.31
C ALA A 694 34.04 36.67 -7.97
N LEU A 695 33.69 35.88 -8.97
CA LEU A 695 33.10 34.56 -8.77
C LEU A 695 34.14 33.50 -8.31
N GLY A 696 35.36 33.60 -8.81
CA GLY A 696 36.47 32.73 -8.52
C GLY A 696 36.44 31.44 -9.34
N ALA A 697 37.63 30.78 -9.43
CA ALA A 697 37.78 29.51 -10.18
C ALA A 697 36.90 28.38 -9.65
N ALA A 698 36.60 28.38 -8.35
CA ALA A 698 35.76 27.40 -7.71
C ALA A 698 34.31 27.42 -8.24
N TYR A 699 33.79 28.55 -8.68
CA TYR A 699 32.48 28.65 -9.31
C TYR A 699 32.41 27.81 -10.59
N PHE A 700 33.35 27.95 -11.46
CA PHE A 700 33.40 27.24 -12.74
C PHE A 700 33.77 25.76 -12.56
N ALA A 701 34.47 25.42 -11.49
CA ALA A 701 34.75 24.02 -11.16
C ALA A 701 33.47 23.26 -10.70
N ARG A 702 32.58 23.97 -9.97
CA ARG A 702 31.41 23.38 -9.33
C ARG A 702 30.10 23.50 -10.09
N HIS A 703 29.99 24.39 -11.06
CA HIS A 703 28.78 24.60 -11.85
C HIS A 703 28.96 24.07 -13.28
N ASN A 704 27.96 23.39 -13.79
CA ASN A 704 27.92 22.92 -15.18
C ASN A 704 27.52 24.07 -16.13
N SER A 705 27.84 23.92 -17.41
CA SER A 705 27.57 24.94 -18.42
C SER A 705 26.10 25.43 -18.48
N PRO A 706 25.06 24.57 -18.35
CA PRO A 706 23.67 25.04 -18.30
C PRO A 706 23.35 25.92 -17.08
N THR A 707 23.93 25.60 -15.92
CA THR A 707 23.78 26.39 -14.70
C THR A 707 24.46 27.76 -14.85
N ILE A 708 25.69 27.75 -15.35
CA ILE A 708 26.47 28.98 -15.63
C ILE A 708 25.70 29.85 -16.60
N ALA A 709 25.20 29.29 -17.71
CA ALA A 709 24.45 30.02 -18.73
C ALA A 709 23.21 30.75 -18.18
N ARG A 710 22.58 30.15 -17.19
CA ARG A 710 21.35 30.68 -16.55
C ARG A 710 21.65 31.76 -15.51
N GLN A 711 22.67 31.53 -14.67
CA GLN A 711 22.96 32.38 -13.50
C GLN A 711 23.79 33.61 -13.91
N LEU A 712 24.75 33.40 -14.78
CA LEU A 712 25.74 34.41 -15.14
C LEU A 712 25.14 35.72 -15.68
N PRO A 713 24.10 35.68 -16.54
CA PRO A 713 23.45 36.93 -16.99
C PRO A 713 22.82 37.74 -15.86
N GLN A 714 22.20 37.04 -14.87
CA GLN A 714 21.55 37.70 -13.73
C GLN A 714 22.60 38.38 -12.82
N ILE A 715 23.72 37.70 -12.58
CA ILE A 715 24.82 38.25 -11.75
C ILE A 715 25.55 39.34 -12.51
N ALA A 716 25.79 39.19 -13.82
CA ALA A 716 26.52 40.13 -14.64
C ALA A 716 25.80 41.47 -14.77
N ALA A 717 24.48 41.51 -14.70
CA ALA A 717 23.70 42.73 -14.73
C ALA A 717 24.05 43.69 -13.58
N GLN A 718 24.30 43.11 -12.37
CA GLN A 718 24.59 43.86 -11.15
C GLN A 718 25.55 43.09 -10.23
N PRO A 719 26.85 43.02 -10.53
CA PRO A 719 27.79 42.10 -9.84
C PRO A 719 28.03 42.40 -8.35
N HIS A 720 27.72 43.61 -7.90
CA HIS A 720 27.93 44.06 -6.51
C HIS A 720 26.61 44.45 -5.82
N SER A 721 25.47 44.14 -6.43
CA SER A 721 24.15 44.46 -5.84
C SER A 721 23.43 43.19 -5.44
N PRO A 722 22.89 43.14 -4.20
CA PRO A 722 22.08 42.01 -3.77
C PRO A 722 20.84 41.85 -4.64
N HIS A 723 20.54 40.61 -5.03
CA HIS A 723 19.29 40.29 -5.73
C HIS A 723 18.83 38.86 -5.45
N ALA A 724 17.55 38.64 -5.63
CA ALA A 724 16.95 37.30 -5.57
C ALA A 724 15.92 37.14 -6.69
N SER A 725 15.79 35.92 -7.22
CA SER A 725 14.80 35.59 -8.22
C SER A 725 14.04 34.31 -7.91
N VAL A 726 12.74 34.30 -8.22
CA VAL A 726 11.84 33.16 -8.13
C VAL A 726 11.39 32.76 -9.52
N THR A 727 11.79 31.59 -10.00
CA THR A 727 11.50 31.12 -11.36
C THR A 727 10.75 29.79 -11.29
N PRO A 728 9.48 29.73 -11.70
CA PRO A 728 8.76 28.46 -11.84
C PRO A 728 9.43 27.57 -12.91
N GLU A 729 9.47 26.27 -12.64
CA GLU A 729 9.97 25.27 -13.59
C GLU A 729 8.80 24.48 -14.23
N PRO A 730 8.99 23.92 -15.43
CA PRO A 730 7.96 23.14 -16.11
C PRO A 730 7.46 21.92 -15.32
N ASN A 731 8.26 21.46 -14.36
CA ASN A 731 7.96 20.32 -13.50
C ASN A 731 7.12 20.68 -12.26
N GLY A 732 6.67 21.95 -12.15
CA GLY A 732 5.89 22.44 -11.00
C GLY A 732 6.72 22.90 -9.80
N ASN A 733 8.04 22.69 -9.80
CA ASN A 733 8.94 23.21 -8.78
C ASN A 733 9.29 24.68 -9.05
N TRP A 734 9.79 25.36 -8.04
CA TRP A 734 10.30 26.72 -8.15
C TRP A 734 11.78 26.76 -7.86
N ARG A 735 12.52 27.42 -8.73
CA ARG A 735 13.93 27.71 -8.53
C ARG A 735 14.11 29.08 -7.92
N ILE A 736 14.83 29.14 -6.82
CA ILE A 736 15.17 30.36 -6.11
C ILE A 736 16.67 30.58 -6.26
N LEU A 737 17.05 31.77 -6.68
CA LEU A 737 18.44 32.24 -6.64
C LEU A 737 18.50 33.39 -5.64
N VAL A 738 19.49 33.31 -4.72
CA VAL A 738 19.79 34.37 -3.77
C VAL A 738 21.26 34.74 -3.92
N TYR A 739 21.53 36.00 -4.22
CA TYR A 739 22.87 36.56 -4.38
C TYR A 739 23.00 37.81 -3.49
N MET A 740 23.83 37.80 -2.48
CA MET A 740 24.00 38.90 -1.54
C MET A 740 25.30 38.76 -0.73
N PRO A 741 25.78 39.84 -0.04
CA PRO A 741 26.89 39.71 0.88
C PRO A 741 26.68 38.60 1.92
N ASN A 742 27.74 37.88 2.20
CA ASN A 742 27.72 36.81 3.19
C ASN A 742 27.42 37.35 4.59
N GLN A 743 26.49 36.70 5.30
CA GLN A 743 26.07 37.06 6.66
C GLN A 743 25.88 35.78 7.48
N ASP A 744 26.10 35.87 8.78
CA ASP A 744 25.86 34.74 9.69
C ASP A 744 24.44 34.21 9.63
N ARG A 745 24.32 32.89 9.65
CA ARG A 745 23.02 32.14 9.73
C ARG A 745 22.08 32.43 8.56
N LEU A 746 22.62 32.92 7.45
CA LEU A 746 21.79 33.32 6.31
C LEU A 746 21.01 32.15 5.74
N PHE A 747 21.65 31.00 5.54
CA PHE A 747 21.02 29.78 5.04
C PHE A 747 19.88 29.33 5.97
N THR A 748 20.07 29.35 7.28
CA THR A 748 19.04 29.03 8.28
C THR A 748 17.83 29.95 8.17
N ARG A 749 18.07 31.25 7.99
CA ARG A 749 16.99 32.24 7.84
C ARG A 749 16.18 32.03 6.57
N LEU A 750 16.84 31.69 5.46
CA LEU A 750 16.16 31.34 4.20
C LEU A 750 15.31 30.07 4.37
N CYS A 751 15.83 29.02 5.01
CA CYS A 751 15.07 27.81 5.30
C CYS A 751 13.84 28.09 6.17
N ARG A 752 13.94 28.99 7.15
CA ARG A 752 12.78 29.43 7.95
C ARG A 752 11.75 30.19 7.14
N LEU A 753 12.19 31.08 6.25
CA LEU A 753 11.30 31.83 5.36
C LEU A 753 10.50 30.88 4.46
N PHE A 754 11.15 29.89 3.85
CA PHE A 754 10.46 28.89 3.01
C PHE A 754 9.50 28.01 3.82
N GLY A 755 9.90 27.62 5.04
CA GLY A 755 9.05 26.84 5.93
C GLY A 755 7.78 27.57 6.40
N GLN A 756 7.83 28.91 6.59
CA GLN A 756 6.64 29.72 6.91
C GLN A 756 5.56 29.67 5.82
N HIS A 757 5.97 29.54 4.56
CA HIS A 757 5.10 29.39 3.41
C HIS A 757 4.79 27.92 3.06
N GLN A 758 5.17 26.99 3.93
CA GLN A 758 4.95 25.55 3.76
C GLN A 758 5.55 24.96 2.47
N PHE A 759 6.66 25.58 1.97
CA PHE A 759 7.42 24.99 0.87
C PHE A 759 8.23 23.79 1.35
N ASP A 760 8.22 22.73 0.56
CA ASP A 760 9.20 21.65 0.72
C ASP A 760 10.48 22.01 0.00
N ILE A 761 11.61 22.06 0.71
CA ILE A 761 12.93 22.28 0.14
C ILE A 761 13.42 20.94 -0.40
N VAL A 762 13.60 20.86 -1.70
CA VAL A 762 14.00 19.62 -2.40
C VAL A 762 15.51 19.54 -2.61
N ALA A 763 16.12 20.67 -2.91
CA ALA A 763 17.58 20.80 -3.03
C ALA A 763 18.00 22.21 -2.66
N ALA A 764 19.21 22.32 -2.11
CA ALA A 764 19.83 23.57 -1.84
C ALA A 764 21.33 23.50 -2.17
N ARG A 765 21.88 24.56 -2.76
CA ARG A 765 23.30 24.73 -2.98
C ARG A 765 23.73 26.08 -2.41
N ALA A 766 24.65 26.04 -1.47
CA ALA A 766 25.31 27.21 -0.91
C ALA A 766 26.68 27.36 -1.58
N PHE A 767 26.95 28.52 -2.13
CA PHE A 767 28.24 28.84 -2.70
C PHE A 767 28.67 30.23 -2.26
N ILE A 768 29.91 30.36 -1.77
CA ILE A 768 30.53 31.65 -1.42
C ILE A 768 31.53 32.00 -2.50
N THR A 769 31.33 33.17 -3.11
CA THR A 769 32.18 33.71 -4.17
C THR A 769 33.51 34.24 -3.58
N ALA A 770 34.50 34.50 -4.47
CA ALA A 770 35.81 34.99 -4.01
C ALA A 770 35.75 36.40 -3.39
N HIS A 771 34.70 37.18 -3.64
CA HIS A 771 34.48 38.50 -3.05
C HIS A 771 33.46 38.51 -1.88
N ASP A 772 33.28 37.36 -1.23
CA ASP A 772 32.47 37.15 -0.05
C ASP A 772 30.96 37.47 -0.22
N PHE A 773 30.42 37.16 -1.41
CA PHE A 773 28.98 37.07 -1.65
C PHE A 773 28.54 35.60 -1.59
N ILE A 774 27.37 35.35 -1.08
CA ILE A 774 26.71 34.07 -1.25
C ILE A 774 26.00 34.00 -2.60
N LEU A 775 25.96 32.82 -3.17
CA LEU A 775 25.19 32.46 -4.36
C LEU A 775 24.43 31.19 -4.03
N ASP A 776 23.31 31.34 -3.36
CA ASP A 776 22.52 30.21 -2.91
C ASP A 776 21.40 29.91 -3.91
N ASN A 777 21.24 28.62 -4.21
CA ASN A 777 20.21 28.13 -5.10
C ASN A 777 19.35 27.11 -4.34
N PHE A 778 18.03 27.36 -4.38
CA PHE A 778 17.07 26.40 -3.83
C PHE A 778 16.13 25.90 -4.91
N ILE A 779 15.72 24.66 -4.77
CA ILE A 779 14.59 24.09 -5.49
C ILE A 779 13.50 23.81 -4.47
N LEU A 780 12.35 24.45 -4.65
CA LEU A 780 11.21 24.37 -3.73
C LEU A 780 10.03 23.72 -4.43
N THR A 781 9.31 22.85 -3.74
CA THR A 781 8.00 22.37 -4.15
C THR A 781 6.94 23.22 -3.45
N PRO A 782 6.01 23.87 -4.19
CA PRO A 782 4.94 24.63 -3.56
C PRO A 782 3.97 23.70 -2.82
N PRO A 783 3.23 24.21 -1.80
CA PRO A 783 2.24 23.44 -1.07
C PRO A 783 1.19 22.83 -2.01
N PRO A 784 0.71 21.59 -1.77
CA PRO A 784 -0.30 20.97 -2.60
C PRO A 784 -1.66 21.65 -2.44
N HIS A 785 -2.52 21.56 -3.46
CA HIS A 785 -3.92 22.03 -3.47
C HIS A 785 -4.15 23.54 -3.65
N HIS A 786 -3.21 24.26 -4.26
CA HIS A 786 -3.44 25.67 -4.68
C HIS A 786 -3.90 25.77 -6.15
N SER A 787 -4.82 26.70 -6.41
CA SER A 787 -5.20 27.08 -7.77
C SER A 787 -4.05 27.81 -8.47
N SER A 788 -4.10 27.92 -9.81
CA SER A 788 -3.08 28.65 -10.57
C SER A 788 -2.98 30.13 -10.13
N GLU A 789 -4.09 30.74 -9.73
CA GLU A 789 -4.12 32.13 -9.23
C GLU A 789 -3.45 32.25 -7.86
N GLU A 790 -3.70 31.29 -6.96
CA GLU A 790 -3.06 31.27 -5.64
C GLU A 790 -1.56 31.04 -5.75
N LEU A 791 -1.13 30.16 -6.67
CA LEU A 791 0.30 29.95 -6.93
C LEU A 791 0.98 31.22 -7.48
N HIS A 792 0.32 31.96 -8.36
CA HIS A 792 0.85 33.23 -8.88
C HIS A 792 0.96 34.29 -7.78
N HIS A 793 -0.05 34.38 -6.91
CA HIS A 793 0.00 35.30 -5.76
C HIS A 793 1.11 34.91 -4.78
N LEU A 794 1.26 33.61 -4.49
CA LEU A 794 2.33 33.08 -3.63
C LEU A 794 3.73 33.36 -4.21
N GLN A 795 3.88 33.23 -5.54
CA GLN A 795 5.13 33.57 -6.24
C GLN A 795 5.48 35.04 -6.08
N THR A 796 4.51 35.93 -6.31
CA THR A 796 4.69 37.38 -6.19
C THR A 796 5.04 37.77 -4.76
N THR A 797 4.37 37.16 -3.79
CA THR A 797 4.64 37.39 -2.35
C THR A 797 6.05 36.94 -1.97
N LEU A 798 6.45 35.73 -2.36
CA LEU A 798 7.77 35.18 -2.07
C LEU A 798 8.88 36.03 -2.72
N GLN A 799 8.68 36.45 -3.99
CA GLN A 799 9.61 37.34 -4.69
C GLN A 799 9.79 38.66 -3.95
N ALA A 800 8.71 39.30 -3.51
CA ALA A 800 8.75 40.56 -2.76
C ALA A 800 9.50 40.39 -1.41
N GLN A 801 9.22 39.29 -0.68
CA GLN A 801 9.89 39.01 0.60
C GLN A 801 11.38 38.73 0.41
N LEU A 802 11.76 37.98 -0.61
CA LEU A 802 13.16 37.71 -0.92
C LEU A 802 13.89 39.00 -1.34
N THR A 803 13.22 39.87 -2.07
CA THR A 803 13.78 41.19 -2.40
C THR A 803 14.03 42.02 -1.16
N GLN A 804 13.10 42.06 -0.20
CA GLN A 804 13.31 42.74 1.08
C GLN A 804 14.42 42.07 1.89
N PHE A 805 14.48 40.74 1.87
CA PHE A 805 15.47 39.95 2.58
C PHE A 805 16.89 40.25 2.14
N VAL A 806 17.17 40.31 0.82
CA VAL A 806 18.51 40.58 0.29
C VAL A 806 18.96 42.02 0.51
N HIS A 807 18.03 42.94 0.74
CA HIS A 807 18.33 44.35 1.12
C HIS A 807 18.42 44.56 2.64
N GLY A 808 18.46 43.50 3.43
CA GLY A 808 18.68 43.58 4.87
C GLY A 808 17.44 43.76 5.73
N ASN A 809 16.26 43.90 5.13
CA ASN A 809 14.96 43.91 5.81
C ASN A 809 14.47 42.49 6.11
N ILE A 810 15.13 41.83 7.06
CA ILE A 810 14.79 40.45 7.42
C ILE A 810 13.67 40.47 8.43
N PRO A 811 12.47 40.00 8.14
CA PRO A 811 11.39 39.95 9.12
C PRO A 811 11.75 39.01 10.28
N PRO A 812 11.29 39.29 11.49
CA PRO A 812 11.48 38.37 12.61
C PRO A 812 10.81 37.05 12.29
N LEU A 813 11.59 35.98 12.16
CA LEU A 813 11.13 34.64 11.82
C LEU A 813 10.80 33.87 13.10
N ALA A 814 9.53 33.60 13.34
CA ALA A 814 9.09 32.89 14.53
C ALA A 814 9.69 31.48 14.61
N GLN A 815 10.17 31.11 15.78
CA GLN A 815 10.58 29.73 16.07
C GLN A 815 9.34 28.92 16.40
N HIS A 816 8.89 28.08 15.48
CA HIS A 816 7.80 27.13 15.73
C HIS A 816 8.39 25.71 15.89
N LYS A 817 8.27 25.14 17.09
CA LYS A 817 8.47 23.70 17.25
C LYS A 817 7.30 23.00 16.57
N THR A 818 7.55 22.39 15.45
CA THR A 818 6.56 21.59 14.70
C THR A 818 6.75 20.10 15.00
N GLN A 819 5.64 19.38 15.08
CA GLN A 819 5.68 17.94 15.32
C GLN A 819 5.67 17.17 13.98
N PRO A 820 6.36 16.01 13.90
CA PRO A 820 6.23 15.10 12.77
C PRO A 820 4.78 14.66 12.55
N SER A 821 4.49 14.20 11.34
CA SER A 821 3.17 13.66 11.00
C SER A 821 2.77 12.52 11.95
N ARG A 822 1.46 12.25 12.10
CA ARG A 822 0.97 11.13 12.91
C ARG A 822 1.64 9.81 12.50
N ARG A 823 1.81 9.58 11.21
CA ARG A 823 2.46 8.40 10.66
C ARG A 823 3.94 8.33 11.06
N ALA A 824 4.67 9.43 10.93
CA ALA A 824 6.09 9.49 11.31
C ALA A 824 6.30 9.23 12.82
N ARG A 825 5.38 9.68 13.68
CA ARG A 825 5.45 9.42 15.13
C ARG A 825 5.18 7.96 15.51
N LEU A 826 4.37 7.26 14.74
CA LEU A 826 4.00 5.85 14.98
C LEU A 826 4.97 4.85 14.36
N LEU A 827 5.73 5.29 13.36
CA LEU A 827 6.77 4.50 12.74
C LEU A 827 8.12 4.87 13.36
N PRO A 828 8.68 4.09 14.28
CA PRO A 828 9.91 4.44 14.99
C PRO A 828 11.08 4.47 14.00
N LEU A 829 11.38 5.66 13.50
CA LEU A 829 12.61 5.95 12.79
C LEU A 829 13.63 6.41 13.83
N ALA A 830 14.64 5.60 14.10
CA ALA A 830 15.76 6.04 14.90
C ALA A 830 16.52 7.12 14.09
N PRO A 831 16.59 8.38 14.60
CA PRO A 831 17.39 9.39 13.92
C PRO A 831 18.85 8.97 13.90
N SER A 832 19.56 9.26 12.80
CA SER A 832 20.97 8.92 12.68
C SER A 832 21.78 10.01 12.01
N VAL A 833 23.01 10.21 12.49
CA VAL A 833 23.99 11.13 11.95
C VAL A 833 25.28 10.37 11.64
N SER A 834 25.74 10.43 10.40
CA SER A 834 27.02 9.90 9.96
C SER A 834 27.89 11.05 9.48
N ILE A 835 29.13 11.12 9.94
CA ILE A 835 30.12 12.12 9.51
C ILE A 835 31.29 11.34 8.91
N GLN A 836 31.63 11.65 7.67
CA GLN A 836 32.71 11.00 6.92
C GLN A 836 33.66 12.05 6.40
N PRO A 837 34.99 11.88 6.57
CA PRO A 837 35.96 12.81 5.99
C PRO A 837 36.02 12.65 4.47
N GLU A 838 36.23 13.76 3.76
CA GLU A 838 36.47 13.83 2.32
C GLU A 838 37.97 13.89 1.99
N GLU A 839 38.31 13.69 0.72
CA GLU A 839 39.70 13.79 0.25
C GLU A 839 40.32 15.18 0.48
N ALA A 840 39.49 16.23 0.47
CA ALA A 840 39.95 17.59 0.74
C ALA A 840 40.09 17.84 2.24
N PRO A 841 41.15 18.49 2.70
CA PRO A 841 41.42 18.74 4.13
C PRO A 841 40.27 19.57 4.75
N HIS A 842 39.90 19.19 5.98
CA HIS A 842 38.85 19.81 6.79
C HIS A 842 37.43 19.73 6.19
N ARG A 843 37.23 18.93 5.16
CA ARG A 843 35.89 18.68 4.57
C ARG A 843 35.30 17.38 5.01
N TYR A 844 33.99 17.40 5.24
CA TYR A 844 33.24 16.27 5.74
C TYR A 844 31.88 16.19 5.03
N THR A 845 31.45 14.97 4.71
CA THR A 845 30.07 14.69 4.35
C THR A 845 29.30 14.27 5.58
N ILE A 846 28.26 15.04 5.95
CA ILE A 846 27.33 14.73 7.04
C ILE A 846 26.05 14.18 6.43
N GLN A 847 25.72 12.95 6.75
CA GLN A 847 24.43 12.33 6.37
C GLN A 847 23.51 12.27 7.56
N ILE A 848 22.29 12.76 7.40
CA ILE A 848 21.26 12.83 8.43
C ILE A 848 20.02 12.07 7.97
N ILE A 849 19.50 11.21 8.84
CA ILE A 849 18.24 10.51 8.63
C ILE A 849 17.33 10.87 9.82
N ALA A 850 16.16 11.42 9.51
CA ALA A 850 15.19 11.86 10.53
C ALA A 850 13.74 11.68 10.04
N ALA A 851 12.78 11.72 10.97
CA ALA A 851 11.38 11.89 10.62
C ALA A 851 11.16 13.30 10.03
N ASN A 852 10.53 13.38 8.85
CA ASN A 852 10.27 14.66 8.21
C ASN A 852 9.25 15.48 9.01
N ARG A 853 9.55 16.75 9.21
CA ARG A 853 8.67 17.76 9.80
C ARG A 853 8.97 19.14 9.23
N PRO A 854 8.00 20.06 9.22
CA PRO A 854 8.27 21.46 8.87
C PRO A 854 9.42 22.02 9.71
N HIS A 855 10.25 22.85 9.12
CA HIS A 855 11.40 23.50 9.73
C HIS A 855 12.57 22.60 10.18
N LEU A 856 12.53 21.27 9.92
CA LEU A 856 13.63 20.37 10.28
C LEU A 856 15.00 20.88 9.76
N LEU A 857 15.04 21.26 8.47
CA LEU A 857 16.27 21.76 7.86
C LEU A 857 16.79 23.05 8.53
N ALA A 858 15.89 23.93 8.92
CA ALA A 858 16.27 25.16 9.65
C ALA A 858 16.86 24.86 11.02
N ASP A 859 16.32 23.87 11.74
CA ASP A 859 16.83 23.46 13.06
C ASP A 859 18.20 22.78 12.92
N LEU A 860 18.40 21.93 11.91
CA LEU A 860 19.70 21.29 11.63
C LEU A 860 20.77 22.33 11.27
N THR A 861 20.43 23.30 10.44
CA THR A 861 21.39 24.35 10.04
C THR A 861 21.66 25.36 11.14
N GLU A 862 20.77 25.53 12.10
CA GLU A 862 21.03 26.28 13.34
C GLU A 862 22.12 25.60 14.18
N VAL A 863 22.09 24.25 14.29
CA VAL A 863 23.16 23.49 14.96
C VAL A 863 24.49 23.65 14.21
N PHE A 864 24.48 23.61 12.86
CA PHE A 864 25.69 23.88 12.09
C PHE A 864 26.28 25.25 12.40
N ALA A 865 25.45 26.28 12.50
CA ALA A 865 25.89 27.63 12.84
C ALA A 865 26.48 27.71 14.27
N GLN A 866 25.89 27.01 15.26
CA GLN A 866 26.40 26.95 16.63
C GLN A 866 27.76 26.27 16.72
N HIS A 867 28.05 25.32 15.83
CA HIS A 867 29.34 24.61 15.75
C HIS A 867 30.32 25.22 14.74
N ASN A 868 30.04 26.42 14.23
CA ASN A 868 30.87 27.14 13.24
C ASN A 868 31.14 26.31 11.98
N ILE A 869 30.13 25.53 11.55
CA ILE A 869 30.21 24.68 10.37
C ILE A 869 29.86 25.49 9.15
N ARG A 870 30.77 25.52 8.17
CA ARG A 870 30.56 26.18 6.88
C ARG A 870 29.93 25.18 5.92
N LEU A 871 28.72 25.50 5.43
CA LEU A 871 28.00 24.67 4.48
C LEU A 871 28.40 25.02 3.04
N PHE A 872 28.74 23.99 2.26
CA PHE A 872 29.02 24.12 0.82
C PHE A 872 27.91 23.62 -0.06
N TYR A 873 27.31 22.53 0.34
CA TYR A 873 26.27 21.86 -0.44
C TYR A 873 25.32 21.14 0.51
N ALA A 874 24.04 21.27 0.24
CA ALA A 874 23.00 20.53 0.92
C ALA A 874 22.13 19.82 -0.12
N LYS A 875 21.96 18.54 0.00
CA LYS A 875 21.04 17.76 -0.78
C LYS A 875 19.96 17.24 0.15
N ILE A 876 18.77 17.71 -0.06
CA ILE A 876 17.61 17.43 0.76
C ILE A 876 16.76 16.39 0.03
N ALA A 877 16.56 15.24 0.64
CA ALA A 877 15.76 14.16 0.08
C ALA A 877 14.63 13.82 1.03
N THR A 878 13.47 14.39 0.80
CA THR A 878 12.25 14.02 1.51
C THR A 878 11.58 12.83 0.84
N LEU A 879 11.48 11.73 1.57
CA LEU A 879 10.87 10.48 1.13
C LEU A 879 9.62 10.21 1.97
N ALA A 880 8.48 10.73 1.55
CA ALA A 880 7.22 10.71 2.32
C ALA A 880 7.43 11.39 3.70
N ASP A 881 7.34 10.61 4.80
CA ASP A 881 7.50 11.12 6.16
C ASP A 881 8.95 11.00 6.70
N ARG A 882 9.94 10.72 5.84
CA ARG A 882 11.36 10.58 6.21
C ARG A 882 12.21 11.59 5.45
N ALA A 883 13.12 12.28 6.14
CA ALA A 883 14.17 13.09 5.58
C ALA A 883 15.49 12.30 5.54
N GLU A 884 16.17 12.30 4.39
CA GLU A 884 17.53 11.79 4.20
C GLU A 884 18.37 12.91 3.60
N ASP A 885 19.03 13.67 4.43
CA ASP A 885 19.75 14.86 4.02
C ASP A 885 21.24 14.62 4.02
N SER A 886 21.93 15.10 2.99
CA SER A 886 23.38 15.04 2.88
C SER A 886 23.96 16.45 2.78
N PHE A 887 24.93 16.75 3.63
CA PHE A 887 25.57 18.04 3.71
C PHE A 887 27.07 17.90 3.48
N LEU A 888 27.61 18.63 2.51
CA LEU A 888 29.06 18.82 2.37
C LEU A 888 29.46 20.07 3.14
N VAL A 889 30.30 19.89 4.16
CA VAL A 889 30.68 20.94 5.10
C VAL A 889 32.19 21.07 5.25
N GLU A 890 32.64 22.22 5.73
CA GLU A 890 34.04 22.49 6.10
C GLU A 890 34.10 22.91 7.57
N ASN A 891 35.00 22.28 8.32
CA ASN A 891 35.28 22.65 9.71
C ASN A 891 36.62 22.01 10.14
N SER A 892 37.55 22.79 10.59
CA SER A 892 38.86 22.32 11.06
C SER A 892 38.81 21.61 12.42
N GLU A 893 37.76 21.88 13.23
CA GLU A 893 37.60 21.29 14.56
C GLU A 893 37.03 19.85 14.53
N LEU A 894 36.37 19.44 13.46
CA LEU A 894 35.78 18.09 13.33
C LEU A 894 36.80 16.96 13.27
N ALA A 895 38.07 17.26 13.07
CA ALA A 895 39.15 16.30 13.25
C ALA A 895 39.31 15.87 14.74
N ASN A 896 38.74 16.63 15.69
CA ASN A 896 38.75 16.29 17.10
C ASN A 896 37.48 15.42 17.43
N PRO A 897 37.67 14.17 17.91
CA PRO A 897 36.58 13.27 18.24
C PRO A 897 35.57 13.84 19.24
N SER A 898 35.99 14.68 20.18
CA SER A 898 35.09 15.32 21.16
C SER A 898 34.16 16.35 20.51
N LYS A 899 34.63 17.06 19.51
CA LYS A 899 33.83 18.05 18.74
C LYS A 899 32.88 17.34 17.78
N GLU A 900 33.33 16.28 17.13
CA GLU A 900 32.48 15.43 16.31
C GLU A 900 31.35 14.82 17.13
N PHE A 901 31.66 14.31 18.32
CA PHE A 901 30.64 13.76 19.23
C PHE A 901 29.63 14.81 19.70
N ALA A 902 30.10 16.03 20.05
CA ALA A 902 29.23 17.13 20.44
C ALA A 902 28.27 17.52 19.30
N LEU A 903 28.78 17.65 18.07
CA LEU A 903 27.95 17.93 16.90
C LEU A 903 26.89 16.83 16.67
N LYS A 904 27.30 15.56 16.71
CA LYS A 904 26.37 14.43 16.54
C LYS A 904 25.24 14.45 17.60
N ARG A 905 25.59 14.70 18.86
CA ARG A 905 24.61 14.81 19.96
C ARG A 905 23.61 15.93 19.70
N ASP A 906 24.10 17.13 19.34
CA ASP A 906 23.24 18.31 19.19
C ASP A 906 22.38 18.21 17.93
N LEU A 907 22.86 17.58 16.84
CA LEU A 907 22.05 17.24 15.69
C LEU A 907 20.95 16.23 16.04
N LEU A 908 21.26 15.17 16.80
CA LEU A 908 20.26 14.21 17.26
C LEU A 908 19.18 14.88 18.10
N ALA A 909 19.57 15.78 19.03
CA ALA A 909 18.61 16.55 19.84
C ALA A 909 17.74 17.51 19.00
N ALA A 910 18.26 18.05 17.90
CA ALA A 910 17.50 18.90 16.99
C ALA A 910 16.48 18.12 16.14
N MET A 911 16.62 16.79 16.02
CA MET A 911 15.70 15.92 15.29
C MET A 911 14.55 15.36 16.15
N GLU A 912 14.67 15.40 17.47
CA GLU A 912 13.62 15.07 18.44
C GLU A 912 12.62 16.23 18.61
#